data_67f3330726757d9f290cc4c98b973273
#
_entry.id   67f3330726757d9f290cc4c98b973273
#
_cell.length_a   1.000
_cell.length_b   1.000
_cell.length_c   1.000
_cell.angle_alpha   90.00
_cell.angle_beta   90.00
_cell.angle_gamma   90.00
#
_symmetry.space_group_name_H-M   'P 1'
#
loop_
_entity.id
_entity.type
_entity.pdbx_description
1 polymer ?
#
loop_
_entity_poly.entity_id
_entity_poly.type
_entity_poly.pdbx_seq_one_letter_code
_entity_poly.pdbx_strand_id
1 'polypeptide(L)'
;MKFSELWLREWVNPAIDSDALANQITMAGLEVDGVEPVAGSFHGVVVGEVVECAQHPNADKLRVTKVNVGGDRLLDIVCGAPNCRQGLRVAVATIGAVLPGDFKIKAAKLRGEPSEGMLCSFSELGISDDHSGIIELPADAPIGTDIREYLKLDDNTIEISVTPNRADCLGIIGVARDVAVLNQLPLVQPEIVPVGATIDDTLPITVEAPEACPRYLGRVVKGINVKAPTPLWMKEKLRRCGIRSIDAVVDVTNYVLLELGQPMHAFDKDRIEGGIVVRMAKEGETLVLLDGTEAKLNADTPVIADHNKALAMGGIFGGEHSGVNDETQNVLLECAFFSPLSITGRARRHGLHTDASHRYERGVDPALQHKAMERATRLLIDICGGEAGPVIDITNEATLPKRATITLRRSKLDRLIGHHIADEQVTDILRRLGCEVTEGKDEWQAVAPSWRFDMEIEEDLVEEVARVYGYNNIPDEPVQASLIMGTHREADLSLKRVKTLLNDKGYQEVITYSFVDPKVQQMIHPGVEALLLPSPISVEMSAMRLSLWTGLLATVVYNQNRQQNRVRIFESGLRFVPDTQAPLGIRQDLMLAGVICGNRYEEHWNLAKETVDFYDLKGDLESVLDLTGKLNEVEFRAEANPALHPGQSAAIYLKGERIGFVGVVHPELERKLDLNGRTLVFELEWNKLADRVVPQAREISRFPANRRDIAVVVAENVPAADILSECKKVGVNQVVGVNLFDVYRGKGVAEGYKSLAISLILQDTSRTLEEEEIAATVAKCVEALKERFQASLRD
;
A
#
# COMPACT_ATOMS: atom_id res chain seq x y z
N MET A 1 -13.78 6.44 -6.57
CA MET A 1 -15.17 6.92 -6.72
C MET A 1 -15.70 6.50 -8.07
N LYS A 2 -16.96 6.02 -8.11
CA LYS A 2 -17.67 5.67 -9.35
C LYS A 2 -18.74 6.72 -9.63
N PHE A 3 -18.90 7.09 -10.89
CA PHE A 3 -19.92 8.05 -11.30
C PHE A 3 -20.37 7.81 -12.75
N SER A 4 -21.60 8.23 -13.04
CA SER A 4 -22.15 8.23 -14.40
C SER A 4 -21.55 9.36 -15.23
N GLU A 5 -21.07 9.05 -16.44
CA GLU A 5 -20.59 10.07 -17.38
C GLU A 5 -21.70 11.04 -17.79
N LEU A 6 -22.90 10.55 -18.04
CA LEU A 6 -24.05 11.41 -18.38
C LEU A 6 -24.44 12.33 -17.22
N TRP A 7 -24.33 11.87 -15.98
CA TRP A 7 -24.57 12.74 -14.82
C TRP A 7 -23.51 13.85 -14.72
N LEU A 8 -22.24 13.51 -14.91
CA LEU A 8 -21.18 14.51 -15.00
C LEU A 8 -21.46 15.54 -16.12
N ARG A 9 -21.91 15.07 -17.27
CA ARG A 9 -22.20 15.92 -18.43
C ARG A 9 -23.45 16.80 -18.27
N GLU A 10 -24.31 16.52 -17.31
CA GLU A 10 -25.36 17.46 -16.89
C GLU A 10 -24.76 18.73 -16.24
N TRP A 11 -23.60 18.60 -15.59
CA TRP A 11 -22.87 19.70 -14.93
C TRP A 11 -21.91 20.42 -15.86
N VAL A 12 -21.23 19.67 -16.71
CA VAL A 12 -20.26 20.18 -17.67
C VAL A 12 -20.19 19.22 -18.85
N ASN A 13 -20.38 19.70 -20.05
CA ASN A 13 -20.41 18.86 -21.24
C ASN A 13 -19.39 19.32 -22.29
N PRO A 14 -18.10 18.95 -22.17
CA PRO A 14 -17.11 19.23 -23.18
C PRO A 14 -17.39 18.43 -24.46
N ALA A 15 -17.08 19.03 -25.62
CA ALA A 15 -17.26 18.39 -26.93
C ALA A 15 -16.15 17.37 -27.23
N ILE A 16 -15.95 16.41 -26.35
CA ILE A 16 -15.00 15.30 -26.45
C ILE A 16 -15.72 13.99 -26.15
N ASP A 17 -15.22 12.89 -26.71
CA ASP A 17 -15.79 11.57 -26.45
C ASP A 17 -15.36 11.01 -25.07
N SER A 18 -15.88 9.84 -24.74
CA SER A 18 -15.62 9.19 -23.44
C SER A 18 -14.15 8.86 -23.22
N ASP A 19 -13.45 8.40 -24.25
CA ASP A 19 -12.03 8.05 -24.15
C ASP A 19 -11.16 9.30 -23.94
N ALA A 20 -11.47 10.38 -24.66
CA ALA A 20 -10.78 11.66 -24.48
C ALA A 20 -11.06 12.26 -23.11
N LEU A 21 -12.29 12.16 -22.59
CA LEU A 21 -12.65 12.60 -21.27
C LEU A 21 -11.91 11.83 -20.18
N ALA A 22 -11.89 10.51 -20.27
CA ALA A 22 -11.17 9.65 -19.33
C ALA A 22 -9.68 9.95 -19.30
N ASN A 23 -9.07 10.14 -20.47
CA ASN A 23 -7.67 10.52 -20.59
C ASN A 23 -7.39 11.92 -20.00
N GLN A 24 -8.26 12.88 -20.27
CA GLN A 24 -8.14 14.24 -19.73
C GLN A 24 -8.19 14.27 -18.21
N ILE A 25 -9.14 13.55 -17.62
CA ILE A 25 -9.30 13.45 -16.16
C ILE A 25 -8.06 12.78 -15.55
N THR A 26 -7.56 11.70 -16.14
CA THR A 26 -6.36 11.00 -15.71
C THR A 26 -5.13 11.91 -15.74
N MET A 27 -4.91 12.58 -16.84
CA MET A 27 -3.76 13.49 -17.01
C MET A 27 -3.80 14.70 -16.09
N ALA A 28 -4.97 15.04 -15.60
CA ALA A 28 -5.17 16.12 -14.63
C ALA A 28 -5.08 15.67 -13.15
N GLY A 29 -4.69 14.41 -12.89
CA GLY A 29 -4.43 13.90 -11.56
C GLY A 29 -5.52 13.04 -10.94
N LEU A 30 -6.62 12.78 -11.64
CA LEU A 30 -7.69 11.86 -11.23
C LEU A 30 -7.61 10.60 -12.09
N GLU A 31 -6.79 9.64 -11.70
CA GLU A 31 -6.57 8.42 -12.46
C GLU A 31 -7.87 7.65 -12.68
N VAL A 32 -8.19 7.37 -13.94
CA VAL A 32 -9.34 6.55 -14.31
C VAL A 32 -8.93 5.08 -14.30
N ASP A 33 -9.49 4.32 -13.37
CA ASP A 33 -9.25 2.88 -13.22
C ASP A 33 -10.04 2.04 -14.22
N GLY A 34 -11.21 2.53 -14.64
CA GLY A 34 -12.07 1.83 -15.59
C GLY A 34 -13.20 2.67 -16.11
N VAL A 35 -13.67 2.30 -17.29
CA VAL A 35 -14.87 2.84 -17.93
C VAL A 35 -15.71 1.66 -18.38
N GLU A 36 -16.90 1.51 -17.82
CA GLU A 36 -17.77 0.39 -18.10
C GLU A 36 -19.16 0.87 -18.57
N PRO A 37 -19.75 0.26 -19.61
CA PRO A 37 -21.11 0.59 -20.00
C PRO A 37 -22.11 0.25 -18.89
N VAL A 38 -23.13 1.08 -18.72
CA VAL A 38 -24.14 0.93 -17.65
C VAL A 38 -25.16 -0.17 -17.93
N ALA A 39 -25.21 -0.69 -19.15
CA ALA A 39 -26.11 -1.75 -19.61
C ALA A 39 -25.43 -2.64 -20.63
N GLY A 40 -25.98 -3.86 -20.81
CA GLY A 40 -25.54 -4.75 -21.87
C GLY A 40 -25.83 -4.19 -23.25
N SER A 41 -25.18 -4.77 -24.25
CA SER A 41 -25.47 -4.46 -25.66
C SER A 41 -26.76 -5.11 -26.08
N PHE A 42 -27.78 -4.34 -26.42
CA PHE A 42 -29.04 -4.82 -26.92
C PHE A 42 -29.75 -3.76 -27.77
N HIS A 43 -30.72 -4.18 -28.60
CA HIS A 43 -31.58 -3.30 -29.33
C HIS A 43 -32.97 -3.96 -29.58
N GLY A 44 -33.96 -3.16 -29.96
CA GLY A 44 -35.30 -3.65 -30.26
C GLY A 44 -36.19 -3.85 -29.03
N VAL A 45 -35.81 -3.26 -27.89
CA VAL A 45 -36.60 -3.28 -26.65
C VAL A 45 -37.30 -1.93 -26.47
N VAL A 46 -38.61 -1.95 -26.32
CA VAL A 46 -39.44 -0.74 -26.24
C VAL A 46 -40.30 -0.73 -24.98
N VAL A 47 -40.79 0.46 -24.62
CA VAL A 47 -41.80 0.60 -23.58
C VAL A 47 -43.12 0.03 -24.06
N GLY A 48 -43.72 -0.83 -23.26
CA GLY A 48 -45.05 -1.39 -23.53
C GLY A 48 -45.95 -1.29 -22.29
N GLU A 49 -47.25 -1.50 -22.52
CA GLU A 49 -48.24 -1.60 -21.46
C GLU A 49 -48.92 -2.97 -21.51
N VAL A 50 -48.98 -3.64 -20.38
CA VAL A 50 -49.75 -4.86 -20.22
C VAL A 50 -51.24 -4.51 -20.14
N VAL A 51 -51.94 -4.64 -21.24
CA VAL A 51 -53.37 -4.25 -21.35
C VAL A 51 -54.25 -5.32 -20.73
N GLU A 52 -53.93 -6.59 -20.96
CA GLU A 52 -54.60 -7.74 -20.40
C GLU A 52 -53.58 -8.75 -19.83
N CYS A 53 -53.92 -9.31 -18.68
CA CYS A 53 -53.09 -10.35 -18.04
C CYS A 53 -53.99 -11.42 -17.45
N ALA A 54 -53.84 -12.65 -17.89
CA ALA A 54 -54.62 -13.78 -17.42
C ALA A 54 -53.72 -14.99 -17.13
N GLN A 55 -54.22 -15.92 -16.31
CA GLN A 55 -53.54 -17.17 -16.05
C GLN A 55 -53.39 -17.99 -17.32
N HIS A 56 -52.19 -18.58 -17.50
CA HIS A 56 -51.96 -19.49 -18.62
C HIS A 56 -52.83 -20.77 -18.47
N PRO A 57 -53.53 -21.20 -19.52
CA PRO A 57 -54.44 -22.34 -19.40
C PRO A 57 -53.77 -23.70 -19.12
N ASN A 58 -52.48 -23.83 -19.47
CA ASN A 58 -51.73 -25.08 -19.37
C ASN A 58 -50.46 -24.98 -18.49
N ALA A 59 -50.32 -23.91 -17.69
CA ALA A 59 -49.12 -23.74 -16.86
C ALA A 59 -49.42 -22.83 -15.65
N ASP A 60 -49.18 -23.33 -14.47
CA ASP A 60 -49.52 -22.63 -13.22
C ASP A 60 -48.64 -21.38 -12.94
N LYS A 61 -47.43 -21.38 -13.44
CA LYS A 61 -46.43 -20.29 -13.22
C LYS A 61 -46.37 -19.29 -14.38
N LEU A 62 -47.14 -19.49 -15.45
CA LEU A 62 -47.14 -18.61 -16.61
C LEU A 62 -48.40 -17.78 -16.67
N ARG A 63 -48.27 -16.60 -17.27
CA ARG A 63 -49.39 -15.70 -17.59
C ARG A 63 -49.40 -15.40 -19.06
N VAL A 64 -50.59 -15.24 -19.61
CA VAL A 64 -50.81 -14.82 -20.99
C VAL A 64 -51.18 -13.37 -20.96
N THR A 65 -50.44 -12.56 -21.69
CA THR A 65 -50.63 -11.10 -21.72
C THR A 65 -50.91 -10.60 -23.13
N LYS A 66 -51.66 -9.51 -23.18
CA LYS A 66 -51.75 -8.66 -24.37
C LYS A 66 -51.07 -7.34 -24.10
N VAL A 67 -50.07 -7.01 -24.90
CA VAL A 67 -49.17 -5.90 -24.65
C VAL A 67 -49.25 -4.87 -25.77
N ASN A 68 -49.50 -3.62 -25.42
CA ASN A 68 -49.47 -2.49 -26.32
C ASN A 68 -48.06 -1.94 -26.41
N VAL A 69 -47.46 -1.99 -27.58
CA VAL A 69 -46.14 -1.42 -27.87
C VAL A 69 -46.18 -0.22 -28.82
N GLY A 70 -47.42 0.33 -29.04
CA GLY A 70 -47.64 1.48 -29.91
C GLY A 70 -47.89 1.12 -31.39
N GLY A 71 -47.98 -0.17 -31.70
CA GLY A 71 -48.33 -0.64 -33.06
C GLY A 71 -49.83 -0.74 -33.30
N ASP A 72 -50.18 -1.24 -34.50
CA ASP A 72 -51.58 -1.34 -34.96
C ASP A 72 -52.38 -2.43 -34.22
N ARG A 73 -51.71 -3.35 -33.55
CA ARG A 73 -52.33 -4.43 -32.77
C ARG A 73 -51.59 -4.72 -31.46
N LEU A 74 -52.28 -5.37 -30.55
CA LEU A 74 -51.69 -5.86 -29.33
C LEU A 74 -50.86 -7.13 -29.61
N LEU A 75 -49.72 -7.25 -28.91
CA LEU A 75 -48.88 -8.44 -28.97
C LEU A 75 -49.32 -9.46 -27.94
N ASP A 76 -49.36 -10.74 -28.34
CA ASP A 76 -49.54 -11.85 -27.42
C ASP A 76 -48.18 -12.23 -26.87
N ILE A 77 -47.96 -12.12 -25.54
CA ILE A 77 -46.71 -12.45 -24.88
C ILE A 77 -46.99 -13.30 -23.65
N VAL A 78 -46.30 -14.43 -23.53
CA VAL A 78 -46.31 -15.26 -22.32
C VAL A 78 -45.22 -14.84 -21.38
N CYS A 79 -45.55 -14.60 -20.11
CA CYS A 79 -44.65 -14.12 -19.08
C CYS A 79 -44.69 -15.03 -17.85
N GLY A 80 -43.50 -15.42 -17.36
CA GLY A 80 -43.33 -16.20 -16.14
C GLY A 80 -42.99 -15.41 -14.88
N ALA A 81 -42.92 -14.11 -15.00
CA ALA A 81 -42.51 -13.25 -13.87
C ALA A 81 -43.62 -13.11 -12.83
N PRO A 82 -43.34 -13.19 -11.56
CA PRO A 82 -44.35 -13.12 -10.47
C PRO A 82 -45.04 -11.76 -10.36
N ASN A 83 -44.41 -10.69 -10.83
CA ASN A 83 -44.91 -9.32 -10.75
C ASN A 83 -45.72 -8.88 -11.99
N CYS A 84 -45.90 -9.75 -12.98
CA CYS A 84 -46.63 -9.43 -14.17
C CYS A 84 -48.11 -9.26 -13.84
N ARG A 85 -48.69 -8.09 -14.20
CA ARG A 85 -50.09 -7.75 -13.96
C ARG A 85 -50.63 -6.75 -14.99
N GLN A 86 -51.93 -6.67 -15.11
CA GLN A 86 -52.59 -5.69 -15.96
C GLN A 86 -52.30 -4.25 -15.55
N GLY A 87 -52.11 -3.38 -16.52
CA GLY A 87 -51.87 -1.95 -16.34
C GLY A 87 -50.39 -1.57 -16.14
N LEU A 88 -49.50 -2.57 -16.07
CA LEU A 88 -48.08 -2.36 -15.83
C LEU A 88 -47.36 -1.81 -17.07
N ARG A 89 -46.52 -0.78 -16.91
CA ARG A 89 -45.55 -0.35 -17.94
C ARG A 89 -44.30 -1.21 -17.84
N VAL A 90 -43.85 -1.77 -18.93
CA VAL A 90 -42.82 -2.79 -19.00
C VAL A 90 -41.81 -2.57 -20.12
N ALA A 91 -40.69 -3.22 -20.07
CA ALA A 91 -39.72 -3.29 -21.16
C ALA A 91 -40.02 -4.52 -22.00
N VAL A 92 -40.35 -4.32 -23.29
CA VAL A 92 -40.77 -5.35 -24.22
C VAL A 92 -39.72 -5.56 -25.29
N ALA A 93 -39.11 -6.73 -25.30
CA ALA A 93 -38.30 -7.17 -26.43
C ALA A 93 -39.22 -7.68 -27.54
N THR A 94 -39.33 -6.95 -28.63
CA THR A 94 -40.15 -7.29 -29.77
C THR A 94 -39.43 -8.31 -30.65
N ILE A 95 -40.19 -8.96 -31.58
CA ILE A 95 -39.57 -9.89 -32.53
C ILE A 95 -38.48 -9.18 -33.34
N GLY A 96 -37.32 -9.81 -33.45
CA GLY A 96 -36.14 -9.24 -34.08
C GLY A 96 -35.22 -8.49 -33.14
N ALA A 97 -35.62 -8.28 -31.89
CA ALA A 97 -34.75 -7.72 -30.85
C ALA A 97 -33.57 -8.65 -30.59
N VAL A 98 -32.41 -8.07 -30.28
CA VAL A 98 -31.20 -8.81 -29.89
C VAL A 98 -30.84 -8.37 -28.48
N LEU A 99 -30.87 -9.31 -27.56
CA LEU A 99 -30.50 -9.10 -26.15
C LEU A 99 -29.00 -9.42 -25.92
N PRO A 100 -28.43 -9.06 -24.77
CA PRO A 100 -27.04 -9.38 -24.45
C PRO A 100 -26.73 -10.86 -24.65
N GLY A 101 -25.53 -11.17 -25.18
CA GLY A 101 -25.14 -12.53 -25.58
C GLY A 101 -25.71 -12.97 -26.95
N ASP A 102 -26.05 -12.02 -27.83
CA ASP A 102 -26.62 -12.25 -29.14
C ASP A 102 -27.90 -13.08 -29.13
N PHE A 103 -28.67 -12.98 -28.04
CA PHE A 103 -29.94 -13.68 -27.90
C PHE A 103 -31.04 -12.99 -28.73
N LYS A 104 -31.43 -13.64 -29.82
CA LYS A 104 -32.44 -13.11 -30.77
C LYS A 104 -33.85 -13.51 -30.37
N ILE A 105 -34.72 -12.52 -30.26
CA ILE A 105 -36.14 -12.74 -29.97
C ILE A 105 -36.89 -13.13 -31.24
N LYS A 106 -37.58 -14.28 -31.18
CA LYS A 106 -38.34 -14.86 -32.23
C LYS A 106 -39.75 -15.18 -31.74
N ALA A 107 -40.73 -15.22 -32.66
CA ALA A 107 -42.04 -15.74 -32.34
C ALA A 107 -41.96 -17.20 -31.88
N ALA A 108 -42.61 -17.50 -30.78
CA ALA A 108 -42.59 -18.84 -30.18
C ALA A 108 -43.99 -19.21 -29.66
N LYS A 109 -44.14 -20.49 -29.35
CA LYS A 109 -45.31 -20.97 -28.57
C LYS A 109 -44.78 -21.57 -27.27
N LEU A 110 -45.33 -21.08 -26.17
CA LEU A 110 -45.00 -21.56 -24.84
C LEU A 110 -46.18 -22.33 -24.26
N ARG A 111 -46.03 -23.65 -24.21
CA ARG A 111 -47.09 -24.58 -23.80
C ARG A 111 -48.42 -24.41 -24.55
N GLY A 112 -48.30 -24.12 -25.86
CA GLY A 112 -49.45 -23.99 -26.74
C GLY A 112 -49.91 -22.53 -26.97
N GLU A 113 -49.56 -21.59 -26.14
CA GLU A 113 -49.93 -20.18 -26.29
C GLU A 113 -48.85 -19.41 -27.07
N PRO A 114 -49.26 -18.51 -27.99
CA PRO A 114 -48.30 -17.72 -28.77
C PRO A 114 -47.58 -16.67 -27.91
N SER A 115 -46.32 -16.44 -28.21
CA SER A 115 -45.52 -15.39 -27.59
C SER A 115 -44.72 -14.67 -28.66
N GLU A 116 -45.08 -13.41 -28.90
CA GLU A 116 -44.50 -12.54 -29.93
C GLU A 116 -43.50 -11.53 -29.38
N GLY A 117 -42.78 -11.92 -28.36
CA GLY A 117 -41.82 -11.08 -27.69
C GLY A 117 -41.53 -11.58 -26.28
N MET A 118 -40.83 -10.78 -25.52
CA MET A 118 -40.46 -11.10 -24.17
C MET A 118 -40.55 -9.85 -23.29
N LEU A 119 -41.16 -9.98 -22.12
CA LEU A 119 -41.08 -8.96 -21.08
C LEU A 119 -39.76 -9.14 -20.32
N CYS A 120 -38.97 -8.09 -20.26
CA CYS A 120 -37.57 -8.18 -19.78
C CYS A 120 -37.43 -7.79 -18.31
N SER A 121 -36.51 -8.49 -17.63
CA SER A 121 -35.94 -8.10 -16.34
C SER A 121 -34.71 -7.22 -16.53
N PHE A 122 -34.20 -6.63 -15.43
CA PHE A 122 -32.93 -5.89 -15.44
C PHE A 122 -31.74 -6.77 -15.82
N SER A 123 -31.76 -8.03 -15.38
CA SER A 123 -30.70 -9.00 -15.66
C SER A 123 -30.61 -9.35 -17.14
N GLU A 124 -31.74 -9.53 -17.79
CA GLU A 124 -31.82 -9.87 -19.23
C GLU A 124 -31.32 -8.76 -20.14
N LEU A 125 -31.41 -7.51 -19.71
CA LEU A 125 -30.85 -6.35 -20.41
C LEU A 125 -29.41 -6.00 -20.00
N GLY A 126 -28.82 -6.79 -19.09
CA GLY A 126 -27.48 -6.53 -18.59
C GLY A 126 -27.36 -5.21 -17.84
N ILE A 127 -28.44 -4.76 -17.21
CA ILE A 127 -28.48 -3.53 -16.39
C ILE A 127 -28.02 -3.83 -14.97
N SER A 128 -28.51 -4.94 -14.39
CA SER A 128 -28.09 -5.40 -13.06
C SER A 128 -28.32 -6.90 -12.94
N ASP A 129 -27.96 -7.50 -11.83
CA ASP A 129 -28.18 -8.93 -11.55
C ASP A 129 -29.61 -9.24 -11.09
N ASP A 130 -30.49 -8.22 -11.00
CA ASP A 130 -31.88 -8.40 -10.57
C ASP A 130 -32.70 -9.17 -11.61
N HIS A 131 -33.10 -10.38 -11.24
CA HIS A 131 -33.95 -11.27 -12.00
C HIS A 131 -35.22 -11.67 -11.23
N SER A 132 -35.55 -10.93 -10.16
CA SER A 132 -36.70 -11.21 -9.30
C SER A 132 -38.05 -11.04 -10.02
N GLY A 133 -38.10 -10.27 -11.12
CA GLY A 133 -39.24 -10.01 -11.91
C GLY A 133 -38.95 -9.18 -13.16
N ILE A 134 -39.96 -8.82 -13.90
CA ILE A 134 -39.82 -7.90 -15.04
C ILE A 134 -39.67 -6.45 -14.57
N ILE A 135 -39.07 -5.63 -15.43
CA ILE A 135 -38.89 -4.18 -15.14
C ILE A 135 -40.24 -3.49 -15.07
N GLU A 136 -40.54 -2.83 -13.97
CA GLU A 136 -41.67 -1.97 -13.79
C GLU A 136 -41.28 -0.51 -14.06
N LEU A 137 -41.82 0.05 -15.15
CA LEU A 137 -41.58 1.45 -15.50
C LEU A 137 -42.64 2.37 -14.89
N PRO A 138 -42.33 3.68 -14.73
CA PRO A 138 -43.32 4.68 -14.34
C PRO A 138 -44.52 4.67 -15.23
N ALA A 139 -45.73 4.93 -14.68
CA ALA A 139 -47.00 4.89 -15.39
C ALA A 139 -47.10 5.90 -16.55
N ASP A 140 -46.29 6.93 -16.54
CA ASP A 140 -46.19 7.96 -17.59
C ASP A 140 -45.13 7.65 -18.66
N ALA A 141 -44.46 6.51 -18.59
CA ALA A 141 -43.50 6.11 -19.61
C ALA A 141 -44.15 6.02 -21.00
N PRO A 142 -43.64 6.72 -22.03
CA PRO A 142 -44.30 6.77 -23.35
C PRO A 142 -44.23 5.40 -24.04
N ILE A 143 -45.36 4.83 -24.40
CA ILE A 143 -45.45 3.54 -25.08
C ILE A 143 -44.76 3.63 -26.44
N GLY A 144 -43.99 2.64 -26.77
CA GLY A 144 -43.27 2.53 -28.05
C GLY A 144 -41.89 3.19 -28.06
N THR A 145 -41.52 3.92 -27.00
CA THR A 145 -40.20 4.53 -26.89
C THR A 145 -39.14 3.45 -26.67
N ASP A 146 -38.00 3.58 -27.34
CA ASP A 146 -36.85 2.70 -27.11
C ASP A 146 -36.38 2.77 -25.66
N ILE A 147 -36.15 1.62 -25.05
CA ILE A 147 -35.75 1.54 -23.64
C ILE A 147 -34.37 2.18 -23.42
N ARG A 148 -33.44 2.01 -24.36
CA ARG A 148 -32.13 2.65 -24.25
C ARG A 148 -32.23 4.16 -24.22
N GLU A 149 -33.13 4.73 -25.00
CA GLU A 149 -33.40 6.16 -25.03
C GLU A 149 -34.12 6.60 -23.76
N TYR A 150 -35.18 5.91 -23.36
CA TYR A 150 -35.99 6.26 -22.19
C TYR A 150 -35.18 6.22 -20.90
N LEU A 151 -34.36 5.20 -20.66
CA LEU A 151 -33.52 5.03 -19.48
C LEU A 151 -32.12 5.66 -19.63
N LYS A 152 -31.84 6.27 -20.80
CA LYS A 152 -30.54 6.85 -21.12
C LYS A 152 -29.40 5.86 -20.82
N LEU A 153 -29.49 4.66 -21.45
CA LEU A 153 -28.55 3.55 -21.21
C LEU A 153 -27.27 3.63 -22.03
N ASP A 154 -27.18 4.58 -22.97
CA ASP A 154 -25.93 4.91 -23.65
C ASP A 154 -25.10 5.84 -22.76
N ASP A 155 -24.63 5.27 -21.67
CA ASP A 155 -23.88 5.90 -20.61
C ASP A 155 -22.78 4.98 -20.13
N ASN A 156 -21.78 5.53 -19.49
CA ASN A 156 -20.69 4.79 -18.87
C ASN A 156 -20.59 5.12 -17.39
N THR A 157 -20.23 4.12 -16.59
CA THR A 157 -19.70 4.33 -15.25
C THR A 157 -18.19 4.52 -15.35
N ILE A 158 -17.73 5.66 -14.91
CA ILE A 158 -16.29 5.97 -14.80
C ILE A 158 -15.88 5.77 -13.35
N GLU A 159 -14.82 4.99 -13.13
CA GLU A 159 -14.21 4.80 -11.83
C GLU A 159 -12.88 5.55 -11.76
N ILE A 160 -12.75 6.42 -10.75
CA ILE A 160 -11.53 7.18 -10.50
C ILE A 160 -10.93 6.84 -9.14
N SER A 161 -9.60 6.78 -9.09
CA SER A 161 -8.82 6.76 -7.86
C SER A 161 -8.60 8.20 -7.39
N VAL A 162 -9.22 8.54 -6.27
CA VAL A 162 -9.09 9.87 -5.67
C VAL A 162 -8.03 9.84 -4.58
N THR A 163 -6.98 10.63 -4.78
CA THR A 163 -5.92 10.80 -3.77
C THR A 163 -6.44 11.53 -2.53
N PRO A 164 -5.88 11.31 -1.34
CA PRO A 164 -6.39 11.91 -0.10
C PRO A 164 -6.46 13.44 -0.10
N ASN A 165 -5.65 14.11 -0.89
CA ASN A 165 -5.66 15.58 -1.02
C ASN A 165 -6.82 16.12 -1.86
N ARG A 166 -7.48 15.28 -2.66
CA ARG A 166 -8.53 15.70 -3.58
C ARG A 166 -9.94 15.27 -3.12
N ALA A 167 -10.21 15.41 -1.84
CA ALA A 167 -11.53 15.10 -1.25
C ALA A 167 -12.71 15.82 -1.93
N ASP A 168 -12.48 16.97 -2.54
CA ASP A 168 -13.47 17.71 -3.34
C ASP A 168 -14.01 16.88 -4.51
N CYS A 169 -13.23 15.92 -5.02
CA CYS A 169 -13.61 15.03 -6.12
C CYS A 169 -14.34 13.75 -5.66
N LEU A 170 -14.71 13.64 -4.40
CA LEU A 170 -15.56 12.57 -3.89
C LEU A 170 -17.07 12.86 -4.07
N GLY A 171 -17.42 13.75 -4.99
CA GLY A 171 -18.76 14.07 -5.45
C GLY A 171 -18.70 14.55 -6.90
N ILE A 172 -19.84 14.49 -7.59
CA ILE A 172 -19.97 14.95 -8.98
C ILE A 172 -19.52 16.41 -9.12
N ILE A 173 -19.90 17.26 -8.18
CA ILE A 173 -19.56 18.69 -8.20
C ILE A 173 -18.06 18.94 -8.31
N GLY A 174 -17.23 18.19 -7.59
CA GLY A 174 -15.78 18.37 -7.61
C GLY A 174 -15.14 17.90 -8.92
N VAL A 175 -15.54 16.76 -9.43
CA VAL A 175 -15.10 16.26 -10.74
C VAL A 175 -15.55 17.22 -11.86
N ALA A 176 -16.77 17.70 -11.79
CA ALA A 176 -17.31 18.66 -12.74
C ALA A 176 -16.54 19.99 -12.74
N ARG A 177 -16.16 20.49 -11.56
CA ARG A 177 -15.30 21.68 -11.44
C ARG A 177 -13.97 21.49 -12.16
N ASP A 178 -13.32 20.33 -11.99
CA ASP A 178 -12.06 20.03 -12.67
C ASP A 178 -12.25 19.97 -14.18
N VAL A 179 -13.24 19.25 -14.67
CA VAL A 179 -13.53 19.16 -16.10
C VAL A 179 -13.87 20.51 -16.70
N ALA A 180 -14.63 21.34 -15.97
CA ALA A 180 -14.95 22.72 -16.39
C ALA A 180 -13.69 23.58 -16.54
N VAL A 181 -12.78 23.52 -15.59
CA VAL A 181 -11.50 24.24 -15.63
C VAL A 181 -10.65 23.78 -16.82
N LEU A 182 -10.50 22.46 -17.01
CA LEU A 182 -9.68 21.87 -18.07
C LEU A 182 -10.19 22.22 -19.48
N ASN A 183 -11.48 22.38 -19.64
CA ASN A 183 -12.12 22.72 -20.93
C ASN A 183 -12.53 24.19 -21.06
N GLN A 184 -12.23 25.02 -20.07
CA GLN A 184 -12.61 26.44 -20.02
C GLN A 184 -14.12 26.68 -20.24
N LEU A 185 -14.93 25.78 -19.69
CA LEU A 185 -16.39 25.81 -19.76
C LEU A 185 -17.01 26.30 -18.45
N PRO A 186 -18.21 26.90 -18.51
CA PRO A 186 -18.96 27.21 -17.31
C PRO A 186 -19.52 25.93 -16.67
N LEU A 187 -19.60 25.92 -15.35
CA LEU A 187 -20.27 24.88 -14.59
C LEU A 187 -21.78 25.11 -14.55
N VAL A 188 -22.57 24.13 -14.96
CA VAL A 188 -24.04 24.17 -14.92
C VAL A 188 -24.50 23.46 -13.65
N GLN A 189 -24.79 24.22 -12.60
CA GLN A 189 -25.30 23.67 -11.34
C GLN A 189 -26.81 23.49 -11.40
N PRO A 190 -27.37 22.41 -10.82
CA PRO A 190 -28.83 22.34 -10.66
C PRO A 190 -29.32 23.47 -9.76
N GLU A 191 -30.46 24.00 -10.10
CA GLU A 191 -31.10 25.03 -9.29
C GLU A 191 -31.54 24.39 -7.95
N ILE A 192 -31.03 24.91 -6.84
CA ILE A 192 -31.40 24.49 -5.51
C ILE A 192 -32.28 25.60 -4.90
N VAL A 193 -33.58 25.41 -4.97
CA VAL A 193 -34.54 26.35 -4.42
C VAL A 193 -34.71 26.08 -2.92
N PRO A 194 -34.52 27.07 -2.04
CA PRO A 194 -34.77 26.90 -0.61
C PRO A 194 -36.21 26.43 -0.35
N VAL A 195 -36.35 25.49 0.58
CA VAL A 195 -37.67 25.01 1.02
C VAL A 195 -38.10 25.79 2.25
N GLY A 196 -39.13 26.59 2.11
CA GLY A 196 -39.71 27.35 3.23
C GLY A 196 -40.30 26.41 4.29
N ALA A 197 -40.16 26.78 5.56
CA ALA A 197 -40.82 26.05 6.64
C ALA A 197 -42.34 26.19 6.54
N THR A 198 -43.05 25.06 6.57
CA THR A 198 -44.51 24.99 6.60
C THR A 198 -45.08 24.65 7.97
N ILE A 199 -44.20 24.22 8.87
CA ILE A 199 -44.44 23.92 10.27
C ILE A 199 -43.36 24.57 11.13
N ASP A 200 -43.65 24.76 12.41
CA ASP A 200 -42.70 25.37 13.36
C ASP A 200 -41.89 24.32 14.18
N ASP A 201 -42.01 23.08 13.84
CA ASP A 201 -41.37 21.98 14.59
C ASP A 201 -39.86 22.11 14.53
N THR A 202 -39.26 22.14 15.70
CA THR A 202 -37.80 22.10 15.91
C THR A 202 -37.43 21.06 16.93
N LEU A 203 -36.15 20.81 17.09
CA LEU A 203 -35.59 19.97 18.12
C LEU A 203 -34.41 20.69 18.76
N PRO A 204 -34.29 20.72 20.12
CA PRO A 204 -33.09 21.28 20.73
C PRO A 204 -31.84 20.58 20.25
N ILE A 205 -30.86 21.36 19.83
CA ILE A 205 -29.54 20.87 19.38
C ILE A 205 -28.46 21.61 20.15
N THR A 206 -27.60 20.88 20.82
CA THR A 206 -26.43 21.38 21.55
C THR A 206 -25.18 20.73 21.02
N VAL A 207 -24.16 21.54 20.74
CA VAL A 207 -22.84 21.08 20.34
C VAL A 207 -21.87 21.31 21.49
N GLU A 208 -21.54 20.25 22.24
CA GLU A 208 -20.57 20.28 23.34
C GLU A 208 -19.11 20.12 22.86
N ALA A 209 -18.90 19.60 21.65
CA ALA A 209 -17.59 19.38 21.06
C ALA A 209 -17.41 20.21 19.77
N PRO A 210 -17.31 21.54 19.85
CA PRO A 210 -17.23 22.41 18.68
C PRO A 210 -15.92 22.22 17.88
N GLU A 211 -14.86 21.74 18.49
CA GLU A 211 -13.61 21.40 17.80
C GLU A 211 -13.80 20.18 16.88
N ALA A 212 -14.61 19.22 17.28
CA ALA A 212 -14.90 18.04 16.48
C ALA A 212 -15.99 18.31 15.43
N CYS A 213 -17.02 19.09 15.81
CA CYS A 213 -18.15 19.45 14.94
C CYS A 213 -18.39 20.95 14.96
N PRO A 214 -17.65 21.72 14.16
CA PRO A 214 -17.81 23.17 14.09
C PRO A 214 -19.16 23.63 13.59
N ARG A 215 -19.85 22.85 12.77
CA ARG A 215 -21.20 23.16 12.24
C ARG A 215 -22.07 21.92 12.25
N TYR A 216 -23.27 22.07 12.82
CA TYR A 216 -24.31 21.03 12.81
C TYR A 216 -25.63 21.64 12.39
N LEU A 217 -26.16 21.18 11.25
CA LEU A 217 -27.49 21.54 10.82
C LEU A 217 -28.48 20.40 11.06
N GLY A 218 -29.64 20.72 11.60
CA GLY A 218 -30.73 19.78 11.74
C GLY A 218 -32.01 20.35 11.18
N ARG A 219 -32.87 19.53 10.62
CA ARG A 219 -34.17 19.92 10.11
C ARG A 219 -35.20 18.83 10.33
N VAL A 220 -36.29 19.17 10.96
CA VAL A 220 -37.44 18.26 11.14
C VAL A 220 -38.26 18.23 9.86
N VAL A 221 -38.59 17.03 9.38
CA VAL A 221 -39.59 16.82 8.33
C VAL A 221 -40.60 15.81 8.86
N LYS A 222 -41.87 16.26 8.95
CA LYS A 222 -42.98 15.48 9.53
C LYS A 222 -43.91 14.95 8.46
N GLY A 223 -44.52 13.81 8.74
CA GLY A 223 -45.59 13.26 7.92
C GLY A 223 -45.07 12.67 6.59
N ILE A 224 -43.89 12.14 6.57
CA ILE A 224 -43.34 11.48 5.37
C ILE A 224 -43.91 10.08 5.19
N ASN A 225 -43.98 9.65 3.93
CA ASN A 225 -44.24 8.26 3.57
C ASN A 225 -42.91 7.57 3.23
N VAL A 226 -42.32 6.91 4.20
CA VAL A 226 -41.04 6.21 4.03
C VAL A 226 -41.13 5.05 3.02
N LYS A 227 -42.33 4.51 2.79
CA LYS A 227 -42.60 3.46 1.81
C LYS A 227 -42.82 3.97 0.37
N ALA A 228 -42.76 5.29 0.16
CA ALA A 228 -42.80 5.84 -1.17
C ALA A 228 -41.65 5.28 -2.03
N PRO A 229 -41.91 4.84 -3.27
CA PRO A 229 -40.83 4.29 -4.10
C PRO A 229 -39.86 5.38 -4.51
N THR A 230 -38.59 5.09 -4.44
CA THR A 230 -37.56 5.95 -5.01
C THR A 230 -37.75 6.04 -6.52
N PRO A 231 -37.80 7.26 -7.11
CA PRO A 231 -37.94 7.40 -8.56
C PRO A 231 -36.86 6.65 -9.33
N LEU A 232 -37.24 6.08 -10.47
CA LEU A 232 -36.33 5.27 -11.27
C LEU A 232 -35.09 6.03 -11.72
N TRP A 233 -35.22 7.33 -12.05
CA TRP A 233 -34.06 8.15 -12.42
C TRP A 233 -33.04 8.28 -11.30
N MET A 234 -33.46 8.34 -10.05
CA MET A 234 -32.59 8.41 -8.87
C MET A 234 -31.95 7.04 -8.62
N LYS A 235 -32.74 5.95 -8.68
CA LYS A 235 -32.22 4.59 -8.56
C LYS A 235 -31.13 4.30 -9.56
N GLU A 236 -31.32 4.72 -10.82
CA GLU A 236 -30.34 4.53 -11.88
C GLU A 236 -29.06 5.35 -11.64
N LYS A 237 -29.17 6.61 -11.21
CA LYS A 237 -28.00 7.42 -10.85
C LYS A 237 -27.21 6.80 -9.70
N LEU A 238 -27.88 6.33 -8.65
CA LEU A 238 -27.25 5.62 -7.55
C LEU A 238 -26.55 4.33 -8.01
N ARG A 239 -27.26 3.49 -8.77
CA ARG A 239 -26.72 2.24 -9.28
C ARG A 239 -25.46 2.45 -10.12
N ARG A 240 -25.48 3.41 -11.03
CA ARG A 240 -24.33 3.76 -11.90
C ARG A 240 -23.14 4.28 -11.13
N CYS A 241 -23.37 4.75 -9.90
CA CYS A 241 -22.31 5.14 -8.97
C CYS A 241 -21.92 4.02 -7.99
N GLY A 242 -22.44 2.82 -8.17
CA GLY A 242 -22.12 1.67 -7.33
C GLY A 242 -22.89 1.61 -6.00
N ILE A 243 -23.95 2.41 -5.84
CA ILE A 243 -24.77 2.44 -4.62
C ILE A 243 -26.10 1.73 -4.86
N ARG A 244 -26.42 0.81 -3.97
CA ARG A 244 -27.71 0.11 -3.97
C ARG A 244 -28.79 0.99 -3.34
N SER A 245 -29.94 1.08 -4.01
CA SER A 245 -31.15 1.68 -3.44
C SER A 245 -31.66 0.89 -2.23
N ILE A 246 -32.02 1.59 -1.15
CA ILE A 246 -32.51 1.01 0.09
C ILE A 246 -33.97 1.44 0.31
N ASP A 247 -34.17 2.66 0.76
CA ASP A 247 -35.46 3.32 0.87
C ASP A 247 -35.33 4.78 0.40
N ALA A 248 -36.44 5.46 0.19
CA ALA A 248 -36.41 6.79 -0.38
C ALA A 248 -35.65 7.81 0.49
N VAL A 249 -35.68 7.69 1.81
CA VAL A 249 -34.96 8.61 2.72
C VAL A 249 -33.47 8.43 2.61
N VAL A 250 -33.00 7.19 2.71
CA VAL A 250 -31.56 6.86 2.59
C VAL A 250 -31.07 7.15 1.17
N ASP A 251 -31.89 6.86 0.16
CA ASP A 251 -31.53 7.14 -1.24
C ASP A 251 -31.33 8.64 -1.50
N VAL A 252 -32.16 9.50 -0.89
CA VAL A 252 -32.01 10.95 -0.96
C VAL A 252 -30.68 11.39 -0.33
N THR A 253 -30.37 10.89 0.85
CA THR A 253 -29.09 11.24 1.52
C THR A 253 -27.88 10.77 0.73
N ASN A 254 -27.93 9.56 0.15
CA ASN A 254 -26.88 9.03 -0.73
C ASN A 254 -26.79 9.80 -2.05
N TYR A 255 -27.90 10.24 -2.60
CA TYR A 255 -27.91 11.08 -3.80
C TYR A 255 -27.18 12.41 -3.57
N VAL A 256 -27.48 13.08 -2.46
CA VAL A 256 -26.80 14.34 -2.10
C VAL A 256 -25.32 14.12 -1.82
N LEU A 257 -24.97 13.00 -1.20
CA LEU A 257 -23.58 12.61 -0.98
C LEU A 257 -22.81 12.51 -2.30
N LEU A 258 -23.36 11.83 -3.29
CA LEU A 258 -22.74 11.64 -4.60
C LEU A 258 -22.75 12.92 -5.43
N GLU A 259 -23.82 13.69 -5.39
CA GLU A 259 -23.94 14.93 -6.17
C GLU A 259 -23.00 16.02 -5.64
N LEU A 260 -23.05 16.28 -4.34
CA LEU A 260 -22.39 17.44 -3.71
C LEU A 260 -21.16 17.06 -2.85
N GLY A 261 -20.97 15.79 -2.55
CA GLY A 261 -19.90 15.35 -1.65
C GLY A 261 -20.19 15.58 -0.17
N GLN A 262 -21.44 15.88 0.20
CA GLN A 262 -21.86 16.12 1.57
C GLN A 262 -22.52 14.87 2.17
N PRO A 263 -21.88 14.21 3.16
CA PRO A 263 -22.54 13.15 3.91
C PRO A 263 -23.71 13.72 4.72
N MET A 264 -24.84 13.02 4.67
CA MET A 264 -26.03 13.35 5.43
C MET A 264 -26.54 12.12 6.16
N HIS A 265 -27.24 12.32 7.24
CA HIS A 265 -27.92 11.28 7.98
C HIS A 265 -29.38 11.67 8.27
N ALA A 266 -30.24 10.68 8.39
CA ALA A 266 -31.61 10.85 8.81
C ALA A 266 -31.89 10.00 10.05
N PHE A 267 -32.34 10.66 11.13
CA PHE A 267 -32.78 10.00 12.33
C PHE A 267 -34.31 9.87 12.32
N ASP A 268 -34.81 8.76 12.88
CA ASP A 268 -36.22 8.71 13.27
C ASP A 268 -36.43 9.69 14.44
N LYS A 269 -37.09 10.79 14.18
CA LYS A 269 -37.29 11.87 15.17
C LYS A 269 -37.96 11.38 16.44
N ASP A 270 -38.93 10.46 16.31
CA ASP A 270 -39.71 9.99 17.45
C ASP A 270 -38.92 9.08 18.40
N ARG A 271 -37.73 8.67 18.01
CA ARG A 271 -36.80 7.89 18.84
C ARG A 271 -35.70 8.72 19.48
N ILE A 272 -35.71 10.02 19.29
CA ILE A 272 -34.77 10.95 19.91
C ILE A 272 -35.38 11.46 21.22
N GLU A 273 -34.72 11.25 22.33
CA GLU A 273 -35.19 11.65 23.66
C GLU A 273 -34.64 13.03 24.05
N GLY A 274 -35.51 14.03 24.08
CA GLY A 274 -35.20 15.40 24.50
C GLY A 274 -34.61 16.26 23.39
N GLY A 275 -33.51 15.91 22.81
CA GLY A 275 -32.83 16.67 21.75
C GLY A 275 -31.53 16.04 21.34
N ILE A 276 -30.82 16.69 20.43
CA ILE A 276 -29.50 16.23 19.97
C ILE A 276 -28.41 16.90 20.78
N VAL A 277 -27.44 16.09 21.20
CA VAL A 277 -26.20 16.54 21.84
C VAL A 277 -25.02 15.98 21.04
N VAL A 278 -24.28 16.87 20.39
CA VAL A 278 -23.04 16.51 19.70
C VAL A 278 -21.90 16.62 20.69
N ARG A 279 -21.34 15.51 21.09
CA ARG A 279 -20.32 15.42 22.14
C ARG A 279 -19.24 14.38 21.78
N MET A 280 -18.21 14.31 22.60
CA MET A 280 -17.29 13.18 22.55
C MET A 280 -17.91 11.99 23.30
N ALA A 281 -17.58 10.78 22.89
CA ALA A 281 -17.98 9.57 23.59
C ALA A 281 -17.36 9.52 25.00
N LYS A 282 -18.02 8.79 25.89
CA LYS A 282 -17.43 8.39 27.18
C LYS A 282 -16.59 7.14 26.95
N GLU A 283 -15.47 7.03 27.66
CA GLU A 283 -14.63 5.84 27.53
C GLU A 283 -15.41 4.55 27.84
N GLY A 284 -15.40 3.61 26.89
CA GLY A 284 -16.13 2.36 27.02
C GLY A 284 -17.63 2.44 26.74
N GLU A 285 -18.15 3.59 26.32
CA GLU A 285 -19.56 3.74 25.89
C GLU A 285 -19.85 2.81 24.71
N THR A 286 -20.99 2.12 24.76
CA THR A 286 -21.37 1.17 23.72
C THR A 286 -22.46 1.73 22.81
N LEU A 287 -22.39 1.35 21.55
CA LEU A 287 -23.36 1.73 20.52
C LEU A 287 -23.56 0.55 19.55
N VAL A 288 -24.81 0.14 19.36
CA VAL A 288 -25.17 -0.83 18.32
C VAL A 288 -25.32 -0.07 17.01
N LEU A 289 -24.52 -0.45 16.03
CA LEU A 289 -24.48 0.19 14.73
C LEU A 289 -25.56 -0.34 13.77
N LEU A 290 -25.79 0.35 12.65
CA LEU A 290 -26.78 -0.03 11.63
C LEU A 290 -26.58 -1.42 11.04
N ASP A 291 -25.38 -1.97 11.08
CA ASP A 291 -25.05 -3.34 10.65
C ASP A 291 -25.27 -4.40 11.76
N GLY A 292 -25.75 -3.97 12.92
CA GLY A 292 -25.99 -4.83 14.08
C GLY A 292 -24.76 -5.11 14.94
N THR A 293 -23.59 -4.60 14.58
CA THR A 293 -22.37 -4.75 15.39
C THR A 293 -22.39 -3.82 16.60
N GLU A 294 -21.89 -4.28 17.73
CA GLU A 294 -21.71 -3.45 18.91
C GLU A 294 -20.31 -2.84 18.94
N ALA A 295 -20.24 -1.52 18.89
CA ALA A 295 -18.99 -0.78 18.99
C ALA A 295 -18.76 -0.31 20.43
N LYS A 296 -17.55 -0.55 20.93
CA LYS A 296 -17.07 0.01 22.19
C LYS A 296 -16.23 1.25 21.90
N LEU A 297 -16.77 2.41 22.28
CA LEU A 297 -16.23 3.71 21.88
C LEU A 297 -15.11 4.18 22.81
N ASN A 298 -14.20 4.96 22.25
CA ASN A 298 -13.15 5.66 22.98
C ASN A 298 -13.53 7.13 23.17
N ALA A 299 -12.97 7.76 24.18
CA ALA A 299 -13.27 9.16 24.54
C ALA A 299 -12.90 10.18 23.47
N ASP A 300 -12.10 9.80 22.48
CA ASP A 300 -11.69 10.63 21.34
C ASP A 300 -12.62 10.50 20.10
N THR A 301 -13.70 9.74 20.22
CA THR A 301 -14.67 9.51 19.14
C THR A 301 -15.84 10.47 19.28
N PRO A 302 -16.14 11.32 18.28
CA PRO A 302 -17.33 12.15 18.29
C PRO A 302 -18.59 11.31 18.14
N VAL A 303 -19.62 11.62 18.90
CA VAL A 303 -20.92 10.96 18.83
C VAL A 303 -22.05 11.98 18.70
N ILE A 304 -23.09 11.57 17.99
CA ILE A 304 -24.36 12.25 18.00
C ILE A 304 -25.21 11.53 19.03
N ALA A 305 -25.56 12.21 20.10
CA ALA A 305 -26.31 11.65 21.21
C ALA A 305 -27.64 12.37 21.36
N ASP A 306 -28.58 11.76 22.07
CA ASP A 306 -29.70 12.45 22.69
C ASP A 306 -29.41 12.73 24.18
N HIS A 307 -30.42 13.07 24.98
CA HIS A 307 -30.23 13.36 26.39
C HIS A 307 -29.90 12.11 27.22
N ASN A 308 -30.05 10.91 26.65
CA ASN A 308 -29.86 9.65 27.38
C ASN A 308 -28.70 8.81 26.88
N LYS A 309 -28.46 8.75 25.58
CA LYS A 309 -27.49 7.82 24.98
C LYS A 309 -26.93 8.32 23.65
N ALA A 310 -25.84 7.72 23.22
CA ALA A 310 -25.31 7.90 21.86
C ALA A 310 -26.26 7.26 20.84
N LEU A 311 -26.50 7.98 19.74
CA LEU A 311 -27.35 7.57 18.61
C LEU A 311 -26.54 7.17 17.39
N ALA A 312 -25.39 7.78 17.19
CA ALA A 312 -24.51 7.53 16.05
C ALA A 312 -23.05 7.88 16.38
N MET A 313 -22.12 7.26 15.69
CA MET A 313 -20.73 7.74 15.60
C MET A 313 -20.73 8.95 14.65
N GLY A 314 -20.45 10.13 15.16
CA GLY A 314 -20.53 11.37 14.40
C GLY A 314 -19.60 11.36 13.17
N GLY A 315 -20.16 11.57 11.98
CA GLY A 315 -19.42 11.56 10.74
C GLY A 315 -18.89 10.19 10.27
N ILE A 316 -19.26 9.12 10.94
CA ILE A 316 -18.76 7.76 10.64
C ILE A 316 -19.90 6.82 10.31
N PHE A 317 -20.75 6.46 11.28
CA PHE A 317 -21.78 5.47 11.07
C PHE A 317 -22.97 5.65 12.02
N GLY A 318 -24.18 5.45 11.48
CA GLY A 318 -25.41 5.54 12.26
C GLY A 318 -25.62 4.37 13.23
N GLY A 319 -26.43 4.62 14.26
CA GLY A 319 -26.89 3.60 15.20
C GLY A 319 -28.19 2.94 14.75
N GLU A 320 -28.36 1.67 15.10
CA GLU A 320 -29.58 0.89 14.75
C GLU A 320 -30.84 1.47 15.37
N HIS A 321 -30.81 1.84 16.64
CA HIS A 321 -31.99 2.30 17.40
C HIS A 321 -32.64 3.56 16.81
N SER A 322 -31.82 4.52 16.36
CA SER A 322 -32.27 5.84 15.88
C SER A 322 -32.42 5.92 14.37
N GLY A 323 -32.10 4.83 13.66
CA GLY A 323 -32.20 4.80 12.20
C GLY A 323 -33.62 4.81 11.68
N VAL A 324 -33.80 5.27 10.45
CA VAL A 324 -35.07 5.22 9.72
C VAL A 324 -35.45 3.76 9.44
N ASN A 325 -36.71 3.44 9.64
CA ASN A 325 -37.27 2.11 9.36
C ASN A 325 -38.64 2.25 8.69
N ASP A 326 -39.29 1.13 8.39
CA ASP A 326 -40.59 1.07 7.67
C ASP A 326 -41.75 1.76 8.40
N GLU A 327 -41.63 2.04 9.68
CA GLU A 327 -42.65 2.69 10.51
C GLU A 327 -42.37 4.18 10.75
N THR A 328 -41.21 4.67 10.30
CA THR A 328 -40.82 6.08 10.48
C THR A 328 -41.75 7.01 9.72
N GLN A 329 -42.26 8.02 10.41
CA GLN A 329 -43.13 9.05 9.86
C GLN A 329 -42.54 10.46 9.94
N ASN A 330 -41.66 10.67 10.92
CA ASN A 330 -41.01 11.93 11.17
C ASN A 330 -39.51 11.74 11.23
N VAL A 331 -38.76 12.58 10.52
CA VAL A 331 -37.31 12.47 10.48
C VAL A 331 -36.64 13.78 10.93
N LEU A 332 -35.47 13.64 11.53
CA LEU A 332 -34.52 14.72 11.67
C LEU A 332 -33.41 14.51 10.64
N LEU A 333 -33.31 15.40 9.68
CA LEU A 333 -32.19 15.44 8.74
C LEU A 333 -30.98 16.07 9.42
N GLU A 334 -29.85 15.40 9.34
CA GLU A 334 -28.55 15.89 9.80
C GLU A 334 -27.68 16.27 8.60
N CYS A 335 -27.10 17.44 8.66
CA CYS A 335 -26.09 17.91 7.70
C CYS A 335 -25.01 18.68 8.45
N ALA A 336 -23.87 18.04 8.68
CA ALA A 336 -22.84 18.59 9.55
C ALA A 336 -21.50 18.77 8.82
N PHE A 337 -20.64 19.53 9.44
CA PHE A 337 -19.22 19.57 9.17
C PHE A 337 -18.46 19.01 10.37
N PHE A 338 -17.68 17.94 10.16
CA PHE A 338 -16.77 17.41 11.15
C PHE A 338 -15.33 17.73 10.79
N SER A 339 -14.54 18.13 11.78
CA SER A 339 -13.12 18.36 11.59
C SER A 339 -12.42 17.08 11.13
N PRO A 340 -11.63 17.11 10.05
CA PRO A 340 -10.92 15.91 9.56
C PRO A 340 -10.09 15.20 10.63
N LEU A 341 -9.38 15.94 11.48
CA LEU A 341 -8.58 15.37 12.57
C LEU A 341 -9.40 14.61 13.61
N SER A 342 -10.67 14.97 13.79
CA SER A 342 -11.57 14.29 14.73
C SER A 342 -12.15 12.98 14.19
N ILE A 343 -12.07 12.75 12.88
CA ILE A 343 -12.61 11.56 12.22
C ILE A 343 -11.49 10.60 11.81
N THR A 344 -10.34 11.14 11.43
CA THR A 344 -9.20 10.34 10.94
C THR A 344 -8.85 9.21 11.90
N GLY A 345 -8.84 7.98 11.38
CA GLY A 345 -8.46 6.77 12.12
C GLY A 345 -9.55 6.17 13.01
N ARG A 346 -10.62 6.90 13.37
CA ARG A 346 -11.67 6.42 14.27
C ARG A 346 -12.49 5.30 13.65
N ALA A 347 -12.91 5.45 12.41
CA ALA A 347 -13.62 4.40 11.68
C ALA A 347 -12.79 3.10 11.59
N ARG A 348 -11.53 3.22 11.21
CA ARG A 348 -10.61 2.07 11.07
C ARG A 348 -10.42 1.30 12.37
N ARG A 349 -10.41 1.99 13.50
CA ARG A 349 -10.30 1.38 14.83
C ARG A 349 -11.41 0.36 15.11
N HIS A 350 -12.59 0.59 14.55
CA HIS A 350 -13.75 -0.29 14.65
C HIS A 350 -13.95 -1.20 13.42
N GLY A 351 -12.95 -1.30 12.55
CA GLY A 351 -13.05 -2.07 11.32
C GLY A 351 -14.01 -1.50 10.28
N LEU A 352 -14.36 -0.22 10.41
CA LEU A 352 -15.30 0.47 9.53
C LEU A 352 -14.58 1.24 8.43
N HIS A 353 -15.20 1.24 7.27
CA HIS A 353 -14.83 2.08 6.14
C HIS A 353 -16.12 2.55 5.46
N THR A 354 -16.57 3.76 5.79
CA THR A 354 -17.84 4.29 5.31
C THR A 354 -17.65 5.43 4.33
N ASP A 355 -18.63 5.66 3.47
CA ASP A 355 -18.63 6.79 2.55
C ASP A 355 -18.59 8.14 3.29
N ALA A 356 -19.20 8.22 4.46
CA ALA A 356 -19.18 9.41 5.31
C ALA A 356 -17.79 9.64 5.90
N SER A 357 -17.22 8.66 6.58
CA SER A 357 -15.89 8.77 7.19
C SER A 357 -14.80 9.03 6.16
N HIS A 358 -14.89 8.39 5.00
CA HIS A 358 -13.95 8.57 3.90
C HIS A 358 -13.88 10.03 3.42
N ARG A 359 -15.01 10.72 3.42
CA ARG A 359 -15.09 12.14 3.05
C ARG A 359 -14.69 13.06 4.20
N TYR A 360 -15.23 12.86 5.38
CA TYR A 360 -14.93 13.73 6.53
C TYR A 360 -13.48 13.69 6.96
N GLU A 361 -12.83 12.52 6.93
CA GLU A 361 -11.42 12.43 7.32
C GLU A 361 -10.48 13.14 6.35
N ARG A 362 -10.92 13.38 5.12
CA ARG A 362 -10.18 14.10 4.08
C ARG A 362 -10.59 15.56 3.94
N GLY A 363 -11.80 15.88 4.32
CA GLY A 363 -12.36 17.23 4.28
C GLY A 363 -13.64 17.34 3.45
N VAL A 364 -14.68 17.87 4.05
CA VAL A 364 -15.93 18.26 3.40
C VAL A 364 -16.01 19.77 3.40
N ASP A 365 -16.50 20.38 2.32
CA ASP A 365 -16.64 21.83 2.22
C ASP A 365 -17.46 22.40 3.39
N PRO A 366 -16.88 23.23 4.27
CA PRO A 366 -17.58 23.77 5.44
C PRO A 366 -18.64 24.81 5.07
N ALA A 367 -18.72 25.26 3.83
CA ALA A 367 -19.74 26.19 3.33
C ALA A 367 -20.90 25.49 2.61
N LEU A 368 -20.89 24.17 2.55
CA LEU A 368 -21.84 23.40 1.74
C LEU A 368 -23.15 23.02 2.46
N GLN A 369 -23.16 22.95 3.78
CA GLN A 369 -24.21 22.31 4.56
C GLN A 369 -25.62 22.86 4.31
N HIS A 370 -25.79 24.18 4.26
CA HIS A 370 -27.10 24.80 3.97
C HIS A 370 -27.61 24.38 2.58
N LYS A 371 -26.75 24.41 1.57
CA LYS A 371 -27.10 24.03 0.20
C LYS A 371 -27.52 22.57 0.12
N ALA A 372 -26.76 21.69 0.78
CA ALA A 372 -27.05 20.27 0.84
C ALA A 372 -28.35 19.97 1.60
N MET A 373 -28.59 20.65 2.72
CA MET A 373 -29.84 20.54 3.48
C MET A 373 -31.06 20.90 2.64
N GLU A 374 -31.02 22.01 1.92
CA GLU A 374 -32.12 22.47 1.05
C GLU A 374 -32.35 21.47 -0.11
N ARG A 375 -31.25 20.98 -0.70
CA ARG A 375 -31.34 19.96 -1.77
C ARG A 375 -32.00 18.67 -1.28
N ALA A 376 -31.55 18.14 -0.14
CA ALA A 376 -32.10 16.93 0.47
C ALA A 376 -33.57 17.11 0.88
N THR A 377 -33.91 18.24 1.46
CA THR A 377 -35.29 18.56 1.89
C THR A 377 -36.24 18.57 0.70
N ARG A 378 -35.86 19.22 -0.40
CA ARG A 378 -36.70 19.28 -1.60
C ARG A 378 -36.92 17.90 -2.18
N LEU A 379 -35.87 17.15 -2.34
CA LEU A 379 -35.95 15.77 -2.88
C LEU A 379 -36.79 14.86 -1.97
N LEU A 380 -36.62 14.95 -0.66
CA LEU A 380 -37.38 14.14 0.29
C LEU A 380 -38.88 14.44 0.23
N ILE A 381 -39.26 15.72 0.20
CA ILE A 381 -40.67 16.15 0.13
C ILE A 381 -41.30 15.77 -1.21
N ASP A 382 -40.59 15.96 -2.31
CA ASP A 382 -41.07 15.61 -3.64
C ASP A 382 -41.33 14.10 -3.78
N ILE A 383 -40.56 13.25 -3.10
CA ILE A 383 -40.67 11.80 -3.16
C ILE A 383 -41.60 11.24 -2.07
N CYS A 384 -41.38 11.64 -0.83
CA CYS A 384 -42.08 11.09 0.34
C CYS A 384 -43.21 11.94 0.85
N GLY A 385 -43.39 13.17 0.36
CA GLY A 385 -44.28 14.14 0.96
C GLY A 385 -43.77 14.68 2.29
N GLY A 386 -44.66 15.20 3.06
CA GLY A 386 -44.33 15.75 4.38
C GLY A 386 -44.16 17.27 4.40
N GLU A 387 -43.95 17.78 5.59
CA GLU A 387 -43.79 19.20 5.87
C GLU A 387 -42.51 19.47 6.62
N ALA A 388 -41.74 20.43 6.16
CA ALA A 388 -40.45 20.79 6.76
C ALA A 388 -40.60 21.91 7.80
N GLY A 389 -39.93 21.74 8.92
CA GLY A 389 -39.68 22.82 9.88
C GLY A 389 -38.51 23.72 9.41
N PRO A 390 -38.20 24.74 10.20
CA PRO A 390 -37.04 25.59 9.91
C PRO A 390 -35.72 24.83 10.05
N VAL A 391 -34.71 25.27 9.33
CA VAL A 391 -33.35 24.77 9.51
C VAL A 391 -32.79 25.26 10.83
N ILE A 392 -32.28 24.34 11.65
CA ILE A 392 -31.59 24.66 12.90
C ILE A 392 -30.09 24.63 12.60
N ASP A 393 -29.43 25.74 12.83
CA ASP A 393 -27.99 25.92 12.55
C ASP A 393 -27.24 26.23 13.84
N ILE A 394 -26.37 25.28 14.24
CA ILE A 394 -25.46 25.47 15.37
C ILE A 394 -24.05 25.50 14.79
N THR A 395 -23.51 26.72 14.70
CA THR A 395 -22.17 26.96 14.13
C THR A 395 -21.28 27.68 15.13
N ASN A 396 -20.05 27.19 15.27
CA ASN A 396 -18.99 27.85 16.00
C ASN A 396 -17.98 28.43 14.98
N GLU A 397 -18.05 29.71 14.72
CA GLU A 397 -17.17 30.39 13.75
C GLU A 397 -15.69 30.31 14.11
N ALA A 398 -15.36 30.21 15.41
CA ALA A 398 -13.98 30.14 15.86
C ALA A 398 -13.27 28.82 15.49
N THR A 399 -14.03 27.74 15.36
CA THR A 399 -13.50 26.39 15.07
C THR A 399 -13.69 25.97 13.61
N LEU A 400 -14.44 26.72 12.81
CA LEU A 400 -14.54 26.50 11.37
C LEU A 400 -13.19 26.73 10.69
N PRO A 401 -12.84 25.89 9.68
CA PRO A 401 -11.64 26.10 8.90
C PRO A 401 -11.64 27.46 8.21
N LYS A 402 -10.51 28.14 8.21
CA LYS A 402 -10.31 29.40 7.49
C LYS A 402 -9.69 29.10 6.13
N ARG A 403 -10.17 29.81 5.12
CA ARG A 403 -9.60 29.74 3.78
C ARG A 403 -8.18 30.30 3.80
N ALA A 404 -7.23 29.53 3.27
CA ALA A 404 -5.84 29.97 3.19
C ALA A 404 -5.68 31.12 2.18
N THR A 405 -4.90 32.13 2.55
CA THR A 405 -4.40 33.15 1.61
C THR A 405 -2.96 32.84 1.30
N ILE A 406 -2.68 32.51 0.03
CA ILE A 406 -1.41 31.99 -0.42
C ILE A 406 -0.78 32.99 -1.40
N THR A 407 0.50 33.29 -1.22
CA THR A 407 1.29 34.09 -2.16
C THR A 407 2.07 33.18 -3.09
N LEU A 408 1.83 33.29 -4.39
CA LEU A 408 2.57 32.60 -5.44
C LEU A 408 3.54 33.59 -6.11
N ARG A 409 4.82 33.38 -5.94
CA ARG A 409 5.87 34.20 -6.56
C ARG A 409 6.16 33.69 -7.98
N ARG A 410 6.28 34.62 -8.93
CA ARG A 410 6.64 34.33 -10.33
C ARG A 410 7.93 33.53 -10.40
N SER A 411 8.97 33.93 -9.68
CA SER A 411 10.27 33.28 -9.68
C SER A 411 10.22 31.82 -9.21
N LYS A 412 9.39 31.54 -8.21
CA LYS A 412 9.23 30.17 -7.71
C LYS A 412 8.44 29.29 -8.67
N LEU A 413 7.38 29.84 -9.26
CA LEU A 413 6.58 29.17 -10.27
C LEU A 413 7.46 28.72 -11.47
N ASP A 414 8.21 29.67 -12.04
CA ASP A 414 9.09 29.40 -13.19
C ASP A 414 10.19 28.38 -12.83
N ARG A 415 10.76 28.49 -11.62
CA ARG A 415 11.82 27.58 -11.18
C ARG A 415 11.33 26.15 -10.98
N LEU A 416 10.15 25.97 -10.35
CA LEU A 416 9.63 24.63 -10.06
C LEU A 416 9.07 23.94 -11.29
N ILE A 417 8.40 24.68 -12.16
CA ILE A 417 7.87 24.13 -13.42
C ILE A 417 8.98 23.96 -14.45
N GLY A 418 10.00 24.83 -14.44
CA GLY A 418 11.06 24.86 -15.44
C GLY A 418 10.61 25.43 -16.80
N HIS A 419 9.43 26.02 -16.86
CA HIS A 419 8.83 26.60 -18.04
C HIS A 419 8.02 27.85 -17.68
N HIS A 420 8.08 28.87 -18.51
CA HIS A 420 7.33 30.10 -18.27
C HIS A 420 5.91 29.98 -18.81
N ILE A 421 4.93 30.12 -17.92
CA ILE A 421 3.50 30.22 -18.25
C ILE A 421 3.09 31.69 -18.13
N ALA A 422 2.42 32.22 -19.14
CA ALA A 422 2.00 33.63 -19.16
C ALA A 422 1.16 34.01 -17.94
N ASP A 423 1.34 35.24 -17.44
CA ASP A 423 0.66 35.74 -16.26
C ASP A 423 -0.86 35.64 -16.37
N GLU A 424 -1.42 36.00 -17.51
CA GLU A 424 -2.87 35.94 -17.76
C GLU A 424 -3.38 34.48 -17.67
N GLN A 425 -2.61 33.53 -18.12
CA GLN A 425 -2.96 32.13 -18.07
C GLN A 425 -2.90 31.59 -16.64
N VAL A 426 -1.91 31.99 -15.86
CA VAL A 426 -1.82 31.63 -14.42
C VAL A 426 -3.01 32.19 -13.67
N THR A 427 -3.33 33.45 -13.88
CA THR A 427 -4.50 34.11 -13.25
C THR A 427 -5.80 33.42 -13.64
N ASP A 428 -5.99 33.11 -14.92
CA ASP A 428 -7.21 32.43 -15.41
C ASP A 428 -7.36 31.04 -14.79
N ILE A 429 -6.28 30.27 -14.73
CA ILE A 429 -6.29 28.95 -14.10
C ILE A 429 -6.71 29.04 -12.64
N LEU A 430 -6.08 29.90 -11.86
CA LEU A 430 -6.40 30.04 -10.42
C LEU A 430 -7.82 30.53 -10.19
N ARG A 431 -8.32 31.46 -10.99
CA ARG A 431 -9.70 31.91 -10.90
C ARG A 431 -10.72 30.85 -11.27
N ARG A 432 -10.46 30.07 -12.33
CA ARG A 432 -11.33 28.97 -12.73
C ARG A 432 -11.38 27.86 -11.69
N LEU A 433 -10.30 27.64 -10.95
CA LEU A 433 -10.25 26.71 -9.82
C LEU A 433 -11.05 27.20 -8.59
N GLY A 434 -11.57 28.44 -8.63
CA GLY A 434 -12.37 29.02 -7.55
C GLY A 434 -11.57 29.88 -6.58
N CYS A 435 -10.32 30.17 -6.83
CA CYS A 435 -9.52 31.07 -6.02
C CYS A 435 -9.93 32.54 -6.26
N GLU A 436 -9.95 33.34 -5.20
CA GLU A 436 -9.98 34.77 -5.31
C GLU A 436 -8.57 35.31 -5.50
N VAL A 437 -8.28 35.83 -6.69
CA VAL A 437 -6.91 36.17 -7.11
C VAL A 437 -6.74 37.70 -7.18
N THR A 438 -5.68 38.18 -6.51
CA THR A 438 -5.17 39.54 -6.62
C THR A 438 -3.79 39.48 -7.28
N GLU A 439 -3.61 40.13 -8.41
CA GLU A 439 -2.35 40.21 -9.13
C GLU A 439 -1.45 41.30 -8.52
N GLY A 440 -0.21 40.93 -8.21
CA GLY A 440 0.88 41.85 -7.81
C GLY A 440 1.89 42.01 -8.94
N LYS A 441 2.98 42.70 -8.67
CA LYS A 441 3.99 42.99 -9.67
C LYS A 441 4.72 41.72 -10.16
N ASP A 442 5.11 40.84 -9.29
CA ASP A 442 5.82 39.57 -9.58
C ASP A 442 5.26 38.40 -8.76
N GLU A 443 3.99 38.51 -8.41
CA GLU A 443 3.33 37.53 -7.56
C GLU A 443 1.81 37.57 -7.73
N TRP A 444 1.16 36.53 -7.27
CA TRP A 444 -0.28 36.44 -7.11
C TRP A 444 -0.61 36.16 -5.64
N GLN A 445 -1.62 36.79 -5.12
CA GLN A 445 -2.26 36.38 -3.89
C GLN A 445 -3.55 35.64 -4.24
N ALA A 446 -3.66 34.39 -3.83
CA ALA A 446 -4.81 33.56 -4.06
C ALA A 446 -5.43 33.12 -2.73
N VAL A 447 -6.73 33.37 -2.58
CA VAL A 447 -7.51 32.83 -1.46
C VAL A 447 -8.13 31.52 -1.94
N ALA A 448 -7.77 30.41 -1.30
CA ALA A 448 -8.23 29.07 -1.67
C ALA A 448 -9.77 28.98 -1.52
N PRO A 449 -10.48 28.25 -2.40
CA PRO A 449 -11.89 28.00 -2.22
C PRO A 449 -12.15 27.09 -1.01
N SER A 450 -13.34 27.17 -0.45
CA SER A 450 -13.71 26.44 0.78
C SER A 450 -13.69 24.91 0.64
N TRP A 451 -13.80 24.39 -0.57
CA TRP A 451 -13.78 22.93 -0.85
C TRP A 451 -12.40 22.33 -1.07
N ARG A 452 -11.33 23.14 -1.04
CA ARG A 452 -9.96 22.70 -1.27
C ARG A 452 -9.15 22.77 0.03
N PHE A 453 -9.12 21.66 0.77
CA PHE A 453 -8.36 21.52 2.01
C PHE A 453 -6.86 21.33 1.79
N ASP A 454 -6.47 20.97 0.57
CA ASP A 454 -5.10 20.72 0.15
C ASP A 454 -4.32 21.99 -0.23
N MET A 455 -5.01 23.09 -0.51
CA MET A 455 -4.36 24.37 -0.88
C MET A 455 -4.03 25.19 0.37
N GLU A 456 -2.79 25.10 0.83
CA GLU A 456 -2.31 25.81 2.02
C GLU A 456 -1.01 26.59 1.79
N ILE A 457 -0.14 26.06 0.93
CA ILE A 457 1.20 26.60 0.69
C ILE A 457 1.41 26.95 -0.78
N GLU A 458 2.50 27.66 -1.07
CA GLU A 458 2.85 28.14 -2.41
C GLU A 458 2.98 27.02 -3.42
N GLU A 459 3.56 25.90 -3.01
CA GLU A 459 3.75 24.69 -3.85
C GLU A 459 2.42 24.11 -4.32
N ASP A 460 1.38 24.19 -3.52
CA ASP A 460 0.05 23.70 -3.89
C ASP A 460 -0.51 24.50 -5.09
N LEU A 461 -0.27 25.80 -5.13
CA LEU A 461 -0.64 26.62 -6.27
C LEU A 461 0.21 26.32 -7.51
N VAL A 462 1.49 26.02 -7.34
CA VAL A 462 2.37 25.57 -8.44
C VAL A 462 1.86 24.28 -9.03
N GLU A 463 1.47 23.31 -8.19
CA GLU A 463 0.87 22.03 -8.61
C GLU A 463 -0.40 22.27 -9.44
N GLU A 464 -1.30 23.11 -8.96
CA GLU A 464 -2.55 23.40 -9.65
C GLU A 464 -2.32 24.06 -11.01
N VAL A 465 -1.40 25.01 -11.09
CA VAL A 465 -1.05 25.65 -12.37
C VAL A 465 -0.46 24.63 -13.35
N ALA A 466 0.48 23.81 -12.90
CA ALA A 466 1.11 22.77 -13.74
C ALA A 466 0.10 21.71 -14.19
N ARG A 467 -0.73 21.25 -13.30
CA ARG A 467 -1.76 20.24 -13.53
C ARG A 467 -2.79 20.68 -14.57
N VAL A 468 -3.30 21.90 -14.45
CA VAL A 468 -4.31 22.45 -15.36
C VAL A 468 -3.69 22.88 -16.69
N TYR A 469 -2.48 23.45 -16.66
CA TYR A 469 -1.71 23.74 -17.88
C TYR A 469 -1.47 22.48 -18.71
N GLY A 470 -1.25 21.34 -18.04
CA GLY A 470 -0.97 20.03 -18.60
C GLY A 470 0.51 19.72 -18.61
N TYR A 471 0.90 18.66 -17.92
CA TYR A 471 2.30 18.22 -17.83
C TYR A 471 2.91 17.92 -19.19
N ASN A 472 2.11 17.41 -20.14
CA ASN A 472 2.58 17.13 -21.50
C ASN A 472 2.86 18.39 -22.32
N ASN A 473 2.41 19.56 -21.88
CA ASN A 473 2.67 20.84 -22.51
C ASN A 473 3.94 21.52 -21.97
N ILE A 474 4.54 20.96 -20.93
CA ILE A 474 5.81 21.43 -20.38
C ILE A 474 6.93 20.74 -21.17
N PRO A 475 7.83 21.50 -21.82
CA PRO A 475 8.89 20.91 -22.61
C PRO A 475 9.92 20.20 -21.75
N ASP A 476 10.44 19.08 -22.24
CA ASP A 476 11.58 18.40 -21.65
C ASP A 476 12.86 19.16 -22.00
N GLU A 477 13.55 19.64 -20.99
CA GLU A 477 14.84 20.31 -21.17
C GLU A 477 15.98 19.51 -20.53
N PRO A 478 17.13 19.39 -21.20
CA PRO A 478 18.31 18.78 -20.60
C PRO A 478 18.77 19.58 -19.36
N VAL A 479 19.07 18.85 -18.31
CA VAL A 479 19.60 19.47 -17.09
C VAL A 479 20.97 20.06 -17.37
N GLN A 480 21.15 21.35 -17.12
CA GLN A 480 22.43 22.01 -17.13
C GLN A 480 22.91 22.25 -15.70
N ALA A 481 24.02 21.64 -15.35
CA ALA A 481 24.60 21.79 -14.02
C ALA A 481 26.12 21.88 -14.11
N SER A 482 26.71 22.66 -13.23
CA SER A 482 28.13 22.63 -12.99
C SER A 482 28.47 21.35 -12.23
N LEU A 483 29.21 20.46 -12.88
CA LEU A 483 29.65 19.22 -12.25
C LEU A 483 30.91 19.50 -11.42
N ILE A 484 30.81 19.33 -10.12
CA ILE A 484 31.97 19.31 -9.23
C ILE A 484 32.32 17.85 -9.02
N MET A 485 33.51 17.45 -9.44
CA MET A 485 34.00 16.12 -9.15
C MET A 485 34.21 15.98 -7.64
N GLY A 486 33.42 15.14 -7.03
CA GLY A 486 33.59 14.75 -5.63
C GLY A 486 34.90 13.98 -5.45
N THR A 487 35.59 14.23 -4.35
CA THR A 487 36.73 13.41 -3.96
C THR A 487 36.22 12.13 -3.32
N HIS A 488 36.55 11.00 -3.92
CA HIS A 488 36.35 9.71 -3.27
C HIS A 488 37.53 9.44 -2.32
N ARG A 489 37.21 9.07 -1.10
CA ARG A 489 38.27 8.62 -0.18
C ARG A 489 38.81 7.28 -0.68
N GLU A 490 40.11 7.22 -0.95
CA GLU A 490 40.74 5.96 -1.36
C GLU A 490 40.65 4.89 -0.27
N ALA A 491 40.52 5.31 0.99
CA ALA A 491 40.35 4.42 2.12
C ALA A 491 38.95 3.77 2.18
N ASP A 492 37.99 4.20 1.38
CA ASP A 492 36.65 3.62 1.42
C ASP A 492 36.60 2.34 0.56
N LEU A 493 36.26 1.24 1.20
CA LEU A 493 35.96 -0.02 0.51
C LEU A 493 34.47 -0.05 0.16
N SER A 494 34.17 0.01 -1.14
CA SER A 494 32.78 -0.06 -1.58
C SER A 494 32.21 -1.48 -1.45
N LEU A 495 30.98 -1.57 -0.99
CA LEU A 495 30.24 -2.85 -0.95
C LEU A 495 30.15 -3.50 -2.35
N LYS A 496 30.03 -2.68 -3.39
CA LYS A 496 30.03 -3.14 -4.78
C LYS A 496 31.29 -3.92 -5.13
N ARG A 497 32.47 -3.49 -4.67
CA ARG A 497 33.74 -4.20 -4.94
C ARG A 497 33.73 -5.58 -4.30
N VAL A 498 33.21 -5.70 -3.09
CA VAL A 498 33.11 -6.99 -2.39
C VAL A 498 32.08 -7.90 -3.07
N LYS A 499 30.93 -7.37 -3.45
CA LYS A 499 29.92 -8.13 -4.22
C LYS A 499 30.50 -8.67 -5.53
N THR A 500 31.26 -7.86 -6.24
CA THR A 500 31.96 -8.31 -7.46
C THR A 500 32.91 -9.45 -7.18
N LEU A 501 33.73 -9.35 -6.12
CA LEU A 501 34.64 -10.43 -5.73
C LEU A 501 33.91 -11.73 -5.42
N LEU A 502 32.81 -11.65 -4.69
CA LEU A 502 31.99 -12.85 -4.38
C LEU A 502 31.39 -13.45 -5.64
N ASN A 503 30.89 -12.62 -6.56
CA ASN A 503 30.41 -13.11 -7.86
C ASN A 503 31.55 -13.81 -8.66
N ASP A 504 32.75 -13.25 -8.68
CA ASP A 504 33.90 -13.83 -9.35
C ASP A 504 34.29 -15.19 -8.75
N LYS A 505 34.02 -15.39 -7.44
CA LYS A 505 34.18 -16.66 -6.74
C LYS A 505 33.00 -17.63 -6.89
N GLY A 506 32.01 -17.29 -7.72
CA GLY A 506 30.88 -18.15 -8.05
C GLY A 506 29.69 -18.05 -7.08
N TYR A 507 29.64 -17.02 -6.26
CA TYR A 507 28.48 -16.73 -5.43
C TYR A 507 27.42 -15.97 -6.23
N GLN A 508 26.17 -16.19 -5.88
CA GLN A 508 25.02 -15.45 -6.39
C GLN A 508 24.44 -14.57 -5.28
N GLU A 509 24.19 -13.32 -5.57
CA GLU A 509 23.50 -12.43 -4.64
C GLU A 509 22.02 -12.80 -4.55
N VAL A 510 21.50 -12.87 -3.35
CA VAL A 510 20.08 -13.07 -3.06
C VAL A 510 19.57 -11.94 -2.20
N ILE A 511 18.27 -11.69 -2.28
CA ILE A 511 17.55 -10.74 -1.44
C ILE A 511 16.45 -11.51 -0.74
N THR A 512 16.54 -11.60 0.59
CA THR A 512 15.55 -12.29 1.40
C THR A 512 14.74 -11.31 2.24
N TYR A 513 13.63 -11.76 2.78
CA TYR A 513 12.77 -10.92 3.61
C TYR A 513 13.43 -10.51 4.92
N SER A 514 13.20 -9.28 5.33
CA SER A 514 13.58 -8.78 6.67
C SER A 514 12.71 -9.36 7.79
N PHE A 515 11.59 -9.97 7.44
CA PHE A 515 10.64 -10.61 8.33
C PHE A 515 10.79 -12.12 8.23
N VAL A 516 10.93 -12.78 9.36
CA VAL A 516 11.22 -14.20 9.41
C VAL A 516 10.30 -14.93 10.39
N ASP A 517 10.28 -16.25 10.29
CA ASP A 517 9.56 -17.10 11.23
C ASP A 517 10.27 -17.06 12.60
N PRO A 518 9.58 -16.60 13.65
CA PRO A 518 10.18 -16.53 14.98
C PRO A 518 10.61 -17.89 15.53
N LYS A 519 9.96 -18.98 15.14
CA LYS A 519 10.35 -20.35 15.54
C LYS A 519 11.68 -20.76 14.92
N VAL A 520 11.85 -20.53 13.62
CA VAL A 520 13.10 -20.80 12.91
C VAL A 520 14.22 -19.93 13.46
N GLN A 521 13.95 -18.65 13.68
CA GLN A 521 14.95 -17.74 14.25
C GLN A 521 15.40 -18.15 15.66
N GLN A 522 14.50 -18.63 16.49
CA GLN A 522 14.85 -19.17 17.81
C GLN A 522 15.71 -20.42 17.75
N MET A 523 15.59 -21.23 16.71
CA MET A 523 16.50 -22.37 16.48
C MET A 523 17.92 -21.89 16.16
N ILE A 524 18.05 -20.82 15.39
CA ILE A 524 19.35 -20.25 14.98
C ILE A 524 19.95 -19.39 16.08
N HIS A 525 19.13 -18.59 16.76
CA HIS A 525 19.51 -17.67 17.82
C HIS A 525 18.72 -17.93 19.09
N PRO A 526 18.95 -19.08 19.78
CA PRO A 526 18.20 -19.43 20.96
C PRO A 526 18.39 -18.42 22.10
N GLY A 527 17.30 -18.03 22.74
CA GLY A 527 17.34 -17.12 23.87
C GLY A 527 17.56 -15.65 23.52
N VAL A 528 17.66 -15.30 22.26
CA VAL A 528 17.80 -13.91 21.83
C VAL A 528 16.41 -13.34 21.51
N GLU A 529 16.07 -12.23 22.15
CA GLU A 529 14.82 -11.53 21.90
C GLU A 529 14.84 -10.84 20.53
N ALA A 530 13.72 -10.95 19.80
CA ALA A 530 13.53 -10.30 18.52
C ALA A 530 12.38 -9.30 18.57
N LEU A 531 12.43 -8.30 17.70
CA LEU A 531 11.30 -7.40 17.49
C LEU A 531 10.20 -8.15 16.74
N LEU A 532 8.99 -8.18 17.33
CA LEU A 532 7.80 -8.76 16.70
C LEU A 532 6.96 -7.68 16.03
N LEU A 533 6.42 -8.00 14.85
CA LEU A 533 5.52 -7.11 14.15
C LEU A 533 4.11 -7.17 14.75
N PRO A 534 3.45 -6.04 15.00
CA PRO A 534 2.10 -6.04 15.55
C PRO A 534 1.03 -6.54 14.58
N SER A 535 1.26 -6.42 13.28
CA SER A 535 0.33 -6.87 12.22
C SER A 535 1.12 -7.51 11.07
N PRO A 536 1.64 -8.73 11.27
CA PRO A 536 2.43 -9.40 10.25
C PRO A 536 1.56 -9.89 9.09
N ILE A 537 2.19 -10.06 7.92
CA ILE A 537 1.53 -10.67 6.74
C ILE A 537 1.12 -12.12 7.04
N SER A 538 1.98 -12.85 7.75
CA SER A 538 1.69 -14.21 8.25
C SER A 538 2.46 -14.46 9.54
N VAL A 539 2.12 -15.53 10.26
CA VAL A 539 2.82 -15.93 11.49
C VAL A 539 4.29 -16.26 11.21
N GLU A 540 4.58 -16.84 10.04
CA GLU A 540 5.92 -17.21 9.59
C GLU A 540 6.74 -15.99 9.14
N MET A 541 6.18 -14.80 9.16
CA MET A 541 6.84 -13.53 8.81
C MET A 541 6.62 -12.48 9.89
N SER A 542 6.59 -12.89 11.15
CA SER A 542 6.18 -12.02 12.26
C SER A 542 7.33 -11.44 13.08
N ALA A 543 8.57 -11.88 12.87
CA ALA A 543 9.73 -11.38 13.59
C ALA A 543 10.72 -10.68 12.67
N MET A 544 11.32 -9.59 13.13
CA MET A 544 12.43 -8.95 12.44
C MET A 544 13.68 -9.83 12.57
N ARG A 545 14.43 -9.99 11.48
CA ARG A 545 15.64 -10.84 11.45
C ARG A 545 16.78 -10.32 12.33
N LEU A 546 17.32 -11.20 13.13
CA LEU A 546 18.53 -10.97 13.97
C LEU A 546 19.83 -11.21 13.19
N SER A 547 19.75 -11.97 12.09
CA SER A 547 20.85 -12.20 11.17
C SER A 547 20.31 -12.48 9.77
N LEU A 548 21.18 -12.45 8.77
CA LEU A 548 20.83 -12.85 7.40
C LEU A 548 20.74 -14.38 7.24
N TRP A 549 21.20 -15.15 8.20
CA TRP A 549 21.26 -16.62 8.12
C TRP A 549 19.89 -17.27 7.99
N THR A 550 18.88 -16.74 8.66
CA THR A 550 17.52 -17.32 8.58
C THR A 550 17.01 -17.34 7.15
N GLY A 551 17.10 -16.23 6.43
CA GLY A 551 16.70 -16.15 5.04
C GLY A 551 17.60 -16.93 4.09
N LEU A 552 18.93 -16.89 4.31
CA LEU A 552 19.90 -17.60 3.50
C LEU A 552 19.75 -19.13 3.62
N LEU A 553 19.58 -19.67 4.82
CA LEU A 553 19.37 -21.11 5.03
C LEU A 553 18.04 -21.58 4.43
N ALA A 554 16.99 -20.78 4.54
CA ALA A 554 15.72 -21.06 3.88
C ALA A 554 15.87 -21.11 2.35
N THR A 555 16.69 -20.23 1.78
CA THR A 555 17.01 -20.21 0.36
C THR A 555 17.78 -21.46 -0.07
N VAL A 556 18.69 -21.95 0.76
CA VAL A 556 19.41 -23.23 0.52
C VAL A 556 18.42 -24.38 0.46
N VAL A 557 17.54 -24.52 1.45
CA VAL A 557 16.51 -25.58 1.48
C VAL A 557 15.60 -25.50 0.25
N TYR A 558 15.17 -24.29 -0.11
CA TYR A 558 14.36 -24.06 -1.31
C TYR A 558 15.03 -24.59 -2.58
N ASN A 559 16.34 -24.34 -2.74
CA ASN A 559 17.10 -24.80 -3.90
C ASN A 559 17.37 -26.32 -3.85
N GLN A 560 17.72 -26.86 -2.68
CA GLN A 560 17.93 -28.29 -2.51
C GLN A 560 16.67 -29.11 -2.83
N ASN A 561 15.51 -28.63 -2.45
CA ASN A 561 14.22 -29.24 -2.80
C ASN A 561 13.93 -29.23 -4.31
N ARG A 562 14.69 -28.46 -5.07
CA ARG A 562 14.64 -28.39 -6.54
C ARG A 562 15.87 -29.00 -7.21
N GLN A 563 16.53 -29.91 -6.49
CA GLN A 563 17.72 -30.63 -6.92
C GLN A 563 18.94 -29.76 -7.24
N GLN A 564 18.96 -28.54 -6.73
CA GLN A 564 20.15 -27.69 -6.78
C GLN A 564 20.99 -27.93 -5.52
N ASN A 565 21.86 -28.93 -5.58
CA ASN A 565 22.60 -29.39 -4.39
C ASN A 565 23.90 -28.60 -4.15
N ARG A 566 24.41 -27.89 -5.15
CA ARG A 566 25.58 -27.01 -5.03
C ARG A 566 25.10 -25.57 -4.98
N VAL A 567 25.16 -24.95 -3.80
CA VAL A 567 24.68 -23.59 -3.58
C VAL A 567 25.81 -22.72 -3.02
N ARG A 568 26.01 -21.56 -3.64
CA ARG A 568 26.90 -20.51 -3.17
C ARG A 568 26.13 -19.19 -3.30
N ILE A 569 25.67 -18.67 -2.20
CA ILE A 569 24.83 -17.45 -2.16
C ILE A 569 25.35 -16.49 -1.10
N PHE A 570 25.11 -15.22 -1.32
CA PHE A 570 25.38 -14.18 -0.34
C PHE A 570 24.31 -13.12 -0.36
N GLU A 571 24.21 -12.36 0.72
CA GLU A 571 23.31 -11.22 0.86
C GLU A 571 24.01 -10.11 1.64
N SER A 572 23.70 -8.87 1.28
CA SER A 572 23.97 -7.71 2.11
C SER A 572 22.65 -7.05 2.51
N GLY A 573 22.45 -6.82 3.78
CA GLY A 573 21.21 -6.27 4.27
C GLY A 573 21.26 -5.93 5.77
N LEU A 574 20.22 -5.25 6.23
CA LEU A 574 20.10 -4.90 7.63
C LEU A 574 19.64 -6.09 8.47
N ARG A 575 20.20 -6.19 9.68
CA ARG A 575 19.63 -6.95 10.80
C ARG A 575 19.08 -5.99 11.84
N PHE A 576 18.19 -6.47 12.66
CA PHE A 576 17.46 -5.66 13.64
C PHE A 576 17.61 -6.27 15.03
N VAL A 577 18.34 -5.59 15.88
CA VAL A 577 18.65 -6.09 17.23
C VAL A 577 18.03 -5.15 18.27
N PRO A 578 17.16 -5.65 19.17
CA PRO A 578 16.67 -4.85 20.28
C PRO A 578 17.84 -4.28 21.09
N ASP A 579 17.85 -2.96 21.30
CA ASP A 579 18.91 -2.25 22.00
C ASP A 579 18.35 -0.99 22.64
N THR A 580 18.25 -0.97 23.94
CA THR A 580 17.68 0.15 24.70
C THR A 580 18.46 1.46 24.58
N GLN A 581 19.70 1.40 24.13
CA GLN A 581 20.56 2.58 23.92
C GLN A 581 20.44 3.14 22.49
N ALA A 582 19.86 2.37 21.57
CA ALA A 582 19.68 2.79 20.20
C ALA A 582 18.41 3.65 20.02
N PRO A 583 18.35 4.53 19.01
CA PRO A 583 17.14 5.24 18.65
C PRO A 583 15.96 4.27 18.44
N LEU A 584 14.80 4.61 18.97
CA LEU A 584 13.59 3.76 18.92
C LEU A 584 13.74 2.35 19.55
N GLY A 585 14.81 2.14 20.34
CA GLY A 585 15.05 0.85 21.00
C GLY A 585 15.55 -0.27 20.07
N ILE A 586 16.02 0.06 18.87
CA ILE A 586 16.44 -0.92 17.87
C ILE A 586 17.75 -0.48 17.22
N ARG A 587 18.75 -1.37 17.25
CA ARG A 587 19.97 -1.20 16.48
C ARG A 587 19.83 -1.88 15.11
N GLN A 588 20.20 -1.17 14.07
CA GLN A 588 20.20 -1.65 12.71
C GLN A 588 21.64 -1.71 12.20
N ASP A 589 22.15 -2.91 11.99
CA ASP A 589 23.50 -3.13 11.47
C ASP A 589 23.41 -3.63 10.03
N LEU A 590 24.23 -3.02 9.15
CA LEU A 590 24.38 -3.53 7.80
C LEU A 590 25.34 -4.73 7.83
N MET A 591 24.85 -5.88 7.40
CA MET A 591 25.55 -7.15 7.41
C MET A 591 25.91 -7.60 5.99
N LEU A 592 26.99 -8.36 5.89
CA LEU A 592 27.33 -9.16 4.73
C LEU A 592 27.39 -10.61 5.18
N ALA A 593 26.59 -11.48 4.59
CA ALA A 593 26.55 -12.90 4.95
C ALA A 593 26.54 -13.79 3.71
N GLY A 594 27.00 -15.00 3.88
CA GLY A 594 26.98 -15.96 2.80
C GLY A 594 26.87 -17.40 3.27
N VAL A 595 26.53 -18.28 2.34
CA VAL A 595 26.33 -19.71 2.55
C VAL A 595 26.93 -20.48 1.40
N ILE A 596 27.61 -21.57 1.70
CA ILE A 596 28.04 -22.56 0.72
C ILE A 596 27.62 -23.96 1.16
N CYS A 597 27.24 -24.80 0.22
CA CYS A 597 27.02 -26.22 0.43
C CYS A 597 27.22 -27.01 -0.87
N GLY A 598 27.30 -28.32 -0.74
CA GLY A 598 27.53 -29.24 -1.87
C GLY A 598 28.99 -29.42 -2.22
N ASN A 599 29.25 -29.69 -3.47
CA ASN A 599 30.61 -29.99 -3.94
C ASN A 599 31.43 -28.69 -4.07
N ARG A 600 32.75 -28.83 -3.85
CA ARG A 600 33.74 -27.76 -4.01
C ARG A 600 33.71 -27.21 -5.44
N TYR A 601 33.66 -28.10 -6.42
CA TYR A 601 33.59 -27.79 -7.84
C TYR A 601 32.32 -28.39 -8.46
N GLU A 602 31.94 -27.87 -9.61
CA GLU A 602 30.92 -28.49 -10.42
C GLU A 602 31.41 -29.88 -10.89
N GLU A 603 30.48 -30.77 -11.19
CA GLU A 603 30.82 -32.14 -11.64
C GLU A 603 31.64 -32.08 -12.94
N HIS A 604 32.85 -32.57 -12.87
CA HIS A 604 33.78 -32.59 -13.99
C HIS A 604 34.61 -33.86 -13.99
N TRP A 605 34.92 -34.39 -15.16
CA TRP A 605 35.62 -35.64 -15.34
C TRP A 605 37.06 -35.65 -14.73
N ASN A 606 37.71 -34.49 -14.64
CA ASN A 606 39.09 -34.32 -14.17
C ASN A 606 39.21 -33.75 -12.74
N LEU A 607 38.08 -33.57 -12.05
CA LEU A 607 38.06 -33.05 -10.69
C LEU A 607 37.42 -34.06 -9.74
N ALA A 608 38.06 -34.25 -8.58
CA ALA A 608 37.50 -35.10 -7.54
C ALA A 608 36.17 -34.55 -7.00
N LYS A 609 35.23 -35.43 -6.72
CA LYS A 609 33.98 -35.08 -6.02
C LYS A 609 34.26 -34.91 -4.54
N GLU A 610 34.61 -33.73 -4.14
CA GLU A 610 34.81 -33.35 -2.75
C GLU A 610 33.78 -32.33 -2.30
N THR A 611 33.19 -32.53 -1.13
CA THR A 611 32.31 -31.56 -0.52
C THR A 611 33.10 -30.39 0.06
N VAL A 612 32.48 -29.23 0.12
CA VAL A 612 33.09 -28.06 0.75
C VAL A 612 33.36 -28.28 2.23
N ASP A 613 34.41 -27.67 2.71
CA ASP A 613 34.79 -27.70 4.11
C ASP A 613 34.97 -26.27 4.68
N PHE A 614 35.33 -26.18 5.94
CA PHE A 614 35.59 -24.94 6.64
C PHE A 614 36.58 -24.01 5.92
N TYR A 615 37.65 -24.63 5.38
CA TYR A 615 38.72 -23.88 4.73
C TYR A 615 38.36 -23.33 3.38
N ASP A 616 37.41 -23.94 2.67
CA ASP A 616 36.87 -23.37 1.43
C ASP A 616 36.20 -22.05 1.70
N LEU A 617 35.32 -22.00 2.72
CA LEU A 617 34.63 -20.77 3.10
C LEU A 617 35.59 -19.76 3.72
N LYS A 618 36.48 -20.20 4.59
CA LYS A 618 37.52 -19.35 5.20
C LYS A 618 38.38 -18.69 4.14
N GLY A 619 38.82 -19.43 3.12
CA GLY A 619 39.62 -18.88 2.01
C GLY A 619 38.87 -17.83 1.20
N ASP A 620 37.58 -18.03 0.92
CA ASP A 620 36.74 -17.03 0.26
C ASP A 620 36.59 -15.78 1.13
N LEU A 621 36.40 -15.98 2.41
CA LEU A 621 36.27 -14.89 3.39
C LEU A 621 37.58 -14.12 3.56
N GLU A 622 38.72 -14.80 3.59
CA GLU A 622 40.05 -14.16 3.63
C GLU A 622 40.27 -13.29 2.38
N SER A 623 39.78 -13.69 1.22
CA SER A 623 39.83 -12.87 0.01
C SER A 623 38.98 -11.60 0.14
N VAL A 624 37.84 -11.65 0.80
CA VAL A 624 37.03 -10.46 1.11
C VAL A 624 37.76 -9.55 2.09
N LEU A 625 38.32 -10.12 3.15
CA LEU A 625 39.03 -9.38 4.18
C LEU A 625 40.35 -8.77 3.65
N ASP A 626 41.00 -9.41 2.68
CA ASP A 626 42.20 -8.89 2.03
C ASP A 626 41.93 -7.57 1.28
N LEU A 627 40.74 -7.36 0.78
CA LEU A 627 40.35 -6.07 0.16
C LEU A 627 40.46 -4.89 1.14
N THR A 628 40.39 -5.15 2.43
CA THR A 628 40.58 -4.11 3.47
C THR A 628 42.03 -3.72 3.65
N GLY A 629 42.99 -4.51 3.17
CA GLY A 629 44.40 -4.40 3.46
C GLY A 629 44.76 -4.72 4.94
N LYS A 630 43.82 -5.29 5.69
CA LYS A 630 43.96 -5.59 7.12
C LYS A 630 43.94 -7.09 7.43
N LEU A 631 44.08 -7.95 6.44
CA LEU A 631 44.00 -9.40 6.64
C LEU A 631 44.97 -9.91 7.73
N ASN A 632 46.18 -9.32 7.83
CA ASN A 632 47.14 -9.66 8.83
C ASN A 632 46.75 -9.25 10.28
N GLU A 633 45.75 -8.40 10.42
CA GLU A 633 45.19 -7.97 11.70
C GLU A 633 43.92 -8.74 12.08
N VAL A 634 43.48 -9.65 11.19
CA VAL A 634 42.31 -10.52 11.40
C VAL A 634 42.74 -11.76 12.18
N GLU A 635 41.92 -12.07 13.18
CA GLU A 635 42.10 -13.29 13.97
C GLU A 635 40.81 -14.13 13.90
N PHE A 636 40.99 -15.43 13.69
CA PHE A 636 39.94 -16.43 13.82
C PHE A 636 40.11 -17.13 15.15
N ARG A 637 39.13 -16.94 16.04
CA ARG A 637 39.16 -17.48 17.39
C ARG A 637 38.07 -18.50 17.62
N ALA A 638 38.40 -19.60 18.30
CA ALA A 638 37.43 -20.55 18.76
C ALA A 638 36.48 -19.86 19.77
N GLU A 639 35.23 -19.72 19.42
CA GLU A 639 34.19 -19.12 20.25
C GLU A 639 32.86 -19.82 19.97
N ALA A 640 32.13 -20.11 21.02
CA ALA A 640 30.86 -20.82 20.91
C ALA A 640 29.81 -19.96 20.24
N ASN A 641 29.12 -20.53 19.25
CA ASN A 641 27.91 -19.96 18.65
C ASN A 641 26.87 -21.09 18.51
N PRO A 642 25.66 -20.90 19.06
CA PRO A 642 24.64 -21.97 19.08
C PRO A 642 24.24 -22.49 17.68
N ALA A 643 24.34 -21.63 16.67
CA ALA A 643 24.02 -22.00 15.29
C ALA A 643 25.12 -22.80 14.57
N LEU A 644 26.33 -22.84 15.14
CA LEU A 644 27.51 -23.38 14.49
C LEU A 644 28.06 -24.61 15.20
N HIS A 645 28.73 -25.47 14.41
CA HIS A 645 29.41 -26.65 14.91
C HIS A 645 30.53 -26.26 15.87
N PRO A 646 30.61 -26.81 17.09
CA PRO A 646 31.55 -26.37 18.12
C PRO A 646 33.02 -26.59 17.78
N GLY A 647 33.33 -27.57 16.93
CA GLY A 647 34.70 -27.90 16.50
C GLY A 647 35.05 -27.40 15.09
N GLN A 648 34.14 -26.77 14.38
CA GLN A 648 34.33 -26.32 12.99
C GLN A 648 33.73 -24.91 12.79
N SER A 649 34.02 -23.99 13.68
CA SER A 649 33.57 -22.62 13.64
C SER A 649 34.56 -21.68 14.30
N ALA A 650 34.48 -20.41 13.98
CA ALA A 650 35.29 -19.37 14.56
C ALA A 650 34.53 -18.04 14.61
N ALA A 651 34.81 -17.27 15.68
CA ALA A 651 34.52 -15.83 15.69
C ALA A 651 35.66 -15.11 14.95
N ILE A 652 35.30 -14.05 14.24
CA ILE A 652 36.25 -13.26 13.45
C ILE A 652 36.48 -11.95 14.17
N TYR A 653 37.74 -11.65 14.47
CA TYR A 653 38.17 -10.44 15.14
C TYR A 653 39.05 -9.59 14.23
N LEU A 654 38.83 -8.30 14.22
CA LEU A 654 39.70 -7.31 13.60
C LEU A 654 40.16 -6.32 14.65
N LYS A 655 41.48 -6.25 14.87
CA LYS A 655 42.08 -5.38 15.93
C LYS A 655 41.46 -5.63 17.31
N GLY A 656 41.16 -6.86 17.63
CA GLY A 656 40.58 -7.25 18.93
C GLY A 656 39.07 -7.01 19.06
N GLU A 657 38.41 -6.47 18.04
CA GLU A 657 36.94 -6.31 17.99
C GLU A 657 36.30 -7.44 17.15
N ARG A 658 35.26 -8.07 17.70
CA ARG A 658 34.55 -9.10 16.97
C ARG A 658 33.71 -8.48 15.85
N ILE A 659 33.95 -8.92 14.61
CA ILE A 659 33.27 -8.43 13.42
C ILE A 659 32.30 -9.44 12.81
N GLY A 660 32.33 -10.70 13.23
CA GLY A 660 31.43 -11.70 12.71
C GLY A 660 31.79 -13.12 13.12
N PHE A 661 31.17 -14.07 12.41
CA PHE A 661 31.36 -15.52 12.60
C PHE A 661 31.45 -16.25 11.24
N VAL A 662 32.13 -17.37 11.26
CA VAL A 662 32.23 -18.32 10.15
C VAL A 662 32.19 -19.73 10.70
N GLY A 663 31.52 -20.64 10.03
CA GLY A 663 31.56 -22.04 10.45
C GLY A 663 30.57 -22.95 9.73
N VAL A 664 30.67 -24.22 10.08
CA VAL A 664 29.69 -25.23 9.68
C VAL A 664 28.43 -25.04 10.53
N VAL A 665 27.27 -25.11 9.93
CA VAL A 665 26.00 -25.07 10.65
C VAL A 665 25.96 -26.26 11.63
N HIS A 666 25.43 -26.04 12.83
CA HIS A 666 25.36 -27.08 13.85
C HIS A 666 24.55 -28.30 13.32
N PRO A 667 25.02 -29.52 13.51
CA PRO A 667 24.37 -30.73 12.96
C PRO A 667 22.89 -30.88 13.38
N GLU A 668 22.56 -30.46 14.61
CA GLU A 668 21.19 -30.46 15.08
C GLU A 668 20.32 -29.46 14.33
N LEU A 669 20.89 -28.29 14.04
CA LEU A 669 20.21 -27.24 13.28
C LEU A 669 20.02 -27.65 11.81
N GLU A 670 21.03 -28.30 11.21
CA GLU A 670 20.91 -28.88 9.85
C GLU A 670 19.70 -29.81 9.76
N ARG A 671 19.57 -30.70 10.74
CA ARG A 671 18.45 -31.66 10.80
C ARG A 671 17.11 -30.95 11.00
N LYS A 672 17.03 -29.99 11.92
CA LYS A 672 15.80 -29.24 12.20
C LYS A 672 15.33 -28.37 11.04
N LEU A 673 16.24 -27.88 10.25
CA LEU A 673 15.95 -27.04 9.08
C LEU A 673 15.83 -27.82 7.77
N ASP A 674 15.95 -29.15 7.80
CA ASP A 674 15.93 -30.02 6.62
C ASP A 674 17.01 -29.69 5.57
N LEU A 675 18.18 -29.25 6.04
CA LEU A 675 19.33 -29.06 5.19
C LEU A 675 19.90 -30.41 4.75
N ASN A 676 20.13 -30.55 3.45
CA ASN A 676 20.71 -31.78 2.89
C ASN A 676 22.23 -31.64 2.78
N GLY A 677 22.91 -32.15 3.81
CA GLY A 677 24.37 -32.17 3.86
C GLY A 677 24.98 -30.96 4.56
N ARG A 678 26.31 -31.02 4.66
CA ARG A 678 27.09 -29.99 5.35
C ARG A 678 26.89 -28.62 4.70
N THR A 679 26.45 -27.67 5.50
CA THR A 679 26.20 -26.27 5.11
C THR A 679 27.11 -25.37 5.92
N LEU A 680 27.78 -24.43 5.26
CA LEU A 680 28.70 -23.49 5.89
C LEU A 680 28.21 -22.07 5.69
N VAL A 681 28.34 -21.27 6.75
CA VAL A 681 27.83 -19.87 6.77
C VAL A 681 28.91 -18.92 7.29
N PHE A 682 28.87 -17.69 6.84
CA PHE A 682 29.54 -16.58 7.47
C PHE A 682 28.59 -15.38 7.59
N GLU A 683 28.90 -14.51 8.51
CA GLU A 683 28.25 -13.19 8.64
C GLU A 683 29.24 -12.17 9.19
N LEU A 684 29.29 -10.99 8.59
CA LEU A 684 30.18 -9.88 8.95
C LEU A 684 29.39 -8.60 9.15
N GLU A 685 29.76 -7.80 10.12
CA GLU A 685 29.27 -6.43 10.24
C GLU A 685 30.01 -5.52 9.22
N TRP A 686 29.30 -5.08 8.19
CA TRP A 686 29.91 -4.34 7.09
C TRP A 686 30.59 -3.05 7.52
N ASN A 687 29.98 -2.28 8.40
CA ASN A 687 30.52 -0.97 8.81
C ASN A 687 31.90 -1.07 9.49
N LYS A 688 32.24 -2.22 10.03
CA LYS A 688 33.56 -2.49 10.63
C LYS A 688 34.63 -2.83 9.59
N LEU A 689 34.22 -3.09 8.34
CA LEU A 689 35.09 -3.46 7.21
C LEU A 689 35.22 -2.36 6.16
N ALA A 690 34.31 -1.38 6.15
CA ALA A 690 34.20 -0.40 5.08
C ALA A 690 35.41 0.53 4.93
N ASP A 691 36.28 0.59 5.94
CA ASP A 691 37.48 1.40 5.92
C ASP A 691 38.69 0.51 5.62
N ARG A 692 39.40 0.79 4.53
CA ARG A 692 40.57 0.02 4.09
C ARG A 692 41.87 0.79 4.30
N VAL A 693 42.98 0.06 4.41
CA VAL A 693 44.29 0.63 4.40
C VAL A 693 44.66 1.04 2.97
N VAL A 694 45.05 2.29 2.80
CA VAL A 694 45.58 2.75 1.51
C VAL A 694 46.99 2.16 1.34
N PRO A 695 47.21 1.37 0.28
CA PRO A 695 48.51 0.77 0.04
C PRO A 695 49.60 1.84 -0.13
N GLN A 696 50.70 1.61 0.55
CA GLN A 696 51.87 2.47 0.41
C GLN A 696 53.00 1.71 -0.27
N ALA A 697 53.70 2.37 -1.19
CA ALA A 697 54.86 1.79 -1.84
C ALA A 697 55.96 1.53 -0.84
N ARG A 698 56.57 0.36 -0.88
CA ARG A 698 57.73 -0.02 -0.08
C ARG A 698 58.87 -0.39 -1.03
N GLU A 699 60.07 -0.17 -0.59
CA GLU A 699 61.24 -0.59 -1.33
C GLU A 699 61.29 -2.12 -1.41
N ILE A 700 61.49 -2.64 -2.63
CA ILE A 700 61.64 -4.07 -2.87
C ILE A 700 63.10 -4.41 -2.70
N SER A 701 63.36 -5.44 -1.90
CA SER A 701 64.74 -5.94 -1.73
C SER A 701 65.31 -6.43 -3.04
N ARG A 702 66.55 -6.07 -3.34
CA ARG A 702 67.32 -6.54 -4.50
C ARG A 702 68.18 -7.80 -4.15
N PHE A 703 68.15 -8.22 -2.94
CA PHE A 703 68.92 -9.32 -2.43
C PHE A 703 68.09 -10.61 -2.38
N PRO A 704 68.71 -11.81 -2.48
CA PRO A 704 67.98 -13.05 -2.48
C PRO A 704 67.29 -13.31 -1.15
N ALA A 705 66.12 -13.92 -1.18
CA ALA A 705 65.45 -14.45 0.00
C ALA A 705 65.94 -15.88 0.26
N ASN A 706 66.05 -16.24 1.55
CA ASN A 706 66.39 -17.55 2.00
C ASN A 706 65.17 -18.22 2.67
N ARG A 707 64.94 -19.47 2.34
CA ARG A 707 63.86 -20.27 2.96
C ARG A 707 64.47 -21.24 3.95
N ARG A 708 63.92 -21.34 5.13
CA ARG A 708 64.23 -22.38 6.14
C ARG A 708 62.92 -23.01 6.60
N ASP A 709 62.91 -24.32 6.65
CA ASP A 709 61.75 -25.07 7.08
C ASP A 709 62.01 -25.62 8.48
N ILE A 710 61.06 -25.55 9.34
CA ILE A 710 61.06 -26.13 10.67
C ILE A 710 59.81 -26.95 10.89
N ALA A 711 59.91 -28.06 11.57
CA ALA A 711 58.79 -28.88 12.00
C ALA A 711 58.72 -28.86 13.52
N VAL A 712 57.66 -28.31 14.07
CA VAL A 712 57.48 -28.21 15.52
C VAL A 712 56.28 -29.02 15.98
N VAL A 713 56.49 -29.74 17.08
CA VAL A 713 55.41 -30.52 17.73
C VAL A 713 54.86 -29.71 18.87
N VAL A 714 53.54 -29.48 18.82
CA VAL A 714 52.80 -28.70 19.84
C VAL A 714 51.55 -29.46 20.24
N ALA A 715 50.99 -29.08 21.40
CA ALA A 715 49.69 -29.64 21.81
C ALA A 715 48.61 -29.33 20.80
N GLU A 716 47.65 -30.25 20.63
CA GLU A 716 46.57 -30.12 19.65
C GLU A 716 45.72 -28.84 19.80
N ASN A 717 45.56 -28.34 21.02
CA ASN A 717 44.80 -27.18 21.32
C ASN A 717 45.52 -25.84 21.06
N VAL A 718 46.79 -25.88 20.67
CA VAL A 718 47.53 -24.67 20.31
C VAL A 718 47.14 -24.23 18.91
N PRO A 719 46.59 -23.01 18.73
CA PRO A 719 46.24 -22.52 17.40
C PRO A 719 47.50 -22.30 16.54
N ALA A 720 47.47 -22.75 15.31
CA ALA A 720 48.56 -22.56 14.35
C ALA A 720 48.83 -21.03 14.14
N ALA A 721 47.84 -20.20 14.16
CA ALA A 721 47.95 -18.77 14.02
C ALA A 721 48.85 -18.15 15.10
N ASP A 722 48.81 -18.65 16.33
CA ASP A 722 49.67 -18.20 17.43
C ASP A 722 51.14 -18.53 17.21
N ILE A 723 51.39 -19.71 16.68
CA ILE A 723 52.73 -20.16 16.30
C ILE A 723 53.33 -19.30 15.19
N LEU A 724 52.54 -19.06 14.13
CA LEU A 724 52.96 -18.24 12.99
C LEU A 724 53.20 -16.76 13.43
N SER A 725 52.33 -16.26 14.27
CA SER A 725 52.46 -14.90 14.83
C SER A 725 53.70 -14.72 15.66
N GLU A 726 54.05 -15.72 16.50
CA GLU A 726 55.23 -15.67 17.32
C GLU A 726 56.52 -15.68 16.47
N CYS A 727 56.54 -16.46 15.40
CA CYS A 727 57.67 -16.48 14.45
C CYS A 727 57.85 -15.12 13.76
N LYS A 728 56.78 -14.49 13.36
CA LYS A 728 56.80 -13.12 12.75
C LYS A 728 57.31 -12.10 13.74
N LYS A 729 56.86 -12.17 14.99
CA LYS A 729 57.19 -11.20 16.06
C LYS A 729 58.66 -11.28 16.44
N VAL A 730 59.19 -12.47 16.59
CA VAL A 730 60.59 -12.69 16.96
C VAL A 730 61.53 -12.35 15.81
N GLY A 731 61.17 -12.68 14.60
CA GLY A 731 61.93 -12.46 13.38
C GLY A 731 61.71 -11.10 12.71
N VAL A 732 61.16 -10.11 13.38
CA VAL A 732 60.64 -8.88 12.85
C VAL A 732 61.51 -8.14 11.83
N ASN A 733 62.84 -8.24 11.97
CA ASN A 733 63.77 -7.54 11.10
C ASN A 733 64.27 -8.35 9.88
N GLN A 734 64.06 -9.64 9.86
CA GLN A 734 64.60 -10.53 8.82
C GLN A 734 63.55 -11.48 8.24
N VAL A 735 62.57 -11.91 9.03
CA VAL A 735 61.51 -12.80 8.58
C VAL A 735 60.45 -11.99 7.81
N VAL A 736 60.44 -12.14 6.52
CA VAL A 736 59.51 -11.46 5.61
C VAL A 736 58.26 -12.29 5.27
N GLY A 737 58.30 -13.57 5.54
CA GLY A 737 57.20 -14.47 5.32
C GLY A 737 57.24 -15.70 6.24
N VAL A 738 56.09 -16.10 6.71
CA VAL A 738 55.91 -17.33 7.49
C VAL A 738 54.72 -18.07 6.88
N ASN A 739 54.92 -19.33 6.53
CA ASN A 739 53.86 -20.14 5.90
C ASN A 739 53.78 -21.51 6.53
N LEU A 740 52.57 -21.94 6.92
CA LEU A 740 52.27 -23.28 7.32
C LEU A 740 51.98 -24.11 6.08
N PHE A 741 52.78 -25.11 5.77
CA PHE A 741 52.61 -25.92 4.57
C PHE A 741 52.25 -27.39 4.81
N ASP A 742 52.36 -27.87 6.05
CA ASP A 742 51.93 -29.21 6.42
C ASP A 742 51.51 -29.29 7.89
N VAL A 743 50.51 -30.10 8.17
CA VAL A 743 50.06 -30.46 9.53
C VAL A 743 49.97 -31.98 9.61
N TYR A 744 50.83 -32.59 10.40
CA TYR A 744 50.96 -34.01 10.54
C TYR A 744 50.51 -34.51 11.91
N ARG A 745 49.71 -35.57 11.86
CA ARG A 745 49.29 -36.35 13.03
C ARG A 745 49.50 -37.82 12.67
N GLY A 746 50.22 -38.52 13.44
CA GLY A 746 50.48 -39.94 13.15
C GLY A 746 51.73 -40.48 13.82
N LYS A 747 52.35 -41.51 13.22
CA LYS A 747 53.53 -42.21 13.78
C LYS A 747 54.66 -41.22 14.02
N GLY A 748 55.20 -41.21 15.23
CA GLY A 748 56.27 -40.31 15.64
C GLY A 748 55.79 -39.00 16.28
N VAL A 749 54.47 -38.79 16.39
CA VAL A 749 53.86 -37.66 17.14
C VAL A 749 52.98 -38.25 18.24
N ALA A 750 53.14 -37.81 19.48
CA ALA A 750 52.40 -38.29 20.62
C ALA A 750 50.87 -38.02 20.47
N GLU A 751 50.04 -38.84 21.06
CA GLU A 751 48.61 -38.58 21.14
C GLU A 751 48.32 -37.26 21.85
N GLY A 752 47.39 -36.43 21.33
CA GLY A 752 47.13 -35.11 21.82
C GLY A 752 48.10 -34.02 21.34
N TYR A 753 48.98 -34.36 20.43
CA TYR A 753 49.93 -33.45 19.80
C TYR A 753 49.80 -33.46 18.27
N LYS A 754 50.31 -32.40 17.65
CA LYS A 754 50.40 -32.21 16.21
C LYS A 754 51.76 -31.67 15.82
N SER A 755 52.25 -32.03 14.63
CA SER A 755 53.44 -31.46 14.04
C SER A 755 53.09 -30.44 12.99
N LEU A 756 53.56 -29.20 13.14
CA LEU A 756 53.38 -28.10 12.20
C LEU A 756 54.68 -27.90 11.40
N ALA A 757 54.59 -28.06 10.09
CA ALA A 757 55.71 -27.76 9.20
C ALA A 757 55.56 -26.31 8.67
N ILE A 758 56.52 -25.49 9.04
CA ILE A 758 56.50 -24.04 8.81
C ILE A 758 57.72 -23.67 7.97
N SER A 759 57.50 -22.89 6.92
CA SER A 759 58.56 -22.22 6.18
C SER A 759 58.77 -20.80 6.67
N LEU A 760 59.98 -20.45 6.99
CA LEU A 760 60.43 -19.10 7.31
C LEU A 760 61.16 -18.53 6.09
N ILE A 761 60.73 -17.41 5.59
CA ILE A 761 61.34 -16.68 4.49
C ILE A 761 62.13 -15.50 5.10
N LEU A 762 63.42 -15.48 4.93
CA LEU A 762 64.30 -14.46 5.47
C LEU A 762 64.93 -13.65 4.35
N GLN A 763 64.89 -12.32 4.52
CA GLN A 763 65.41 -11.37 3.56
C GLN A 763 65.74 -10.06 4.26
N ASP A 764 66.78 -9.35 3.78
CA ASP A 764 67.09 -8.01 4.19
C ASP A 764 67.03 -7.08 2.97
N THR A 765 66.67 -5.81 3.18
CA THR A 765 66.55 -4.83 2.12
C THR A 765 67.88 -4.18 1.73
N SER A 766 68.94 -4.29 2.62
CA SER A 766 70.21 -3.59 2.47
C SER A 766 71.35 -4.49 2.05
N ARG A 767 71.27 -5.81 2.29
CA ARG A 767 72.34 -6.75 2.03
C ARG A 767 71.82 -8.20 1.90
N THR A 768 72.72 -9.10 1.40
CA THR A 768 72.47 -10.52 1.48
C THR A 768 72.71 -11.01 2.88
N LEU A 769 71.82 -11.82 3.43
CA LEU A 769 71.95 -12.42 4.76
C LEU A 769 73.00 -13.55 4.72
N GLU A 770 73.83 -13.59 5.74
CA GLU A 770 74.86 -14.68 5.92
C GLU A 770 74.18 -15.89 6.61
N GLU A 771 74.73 -17.06 6.39
CA GLU A 771 74.20 -18.32 6.93
C GLU A 771 74.13 -18.35 8.45
N GLU A 772 75.08 -17.73 9.12
CA GLU A 772 75.13 -17.61 10.58
C GLU A 772 73.97 -16.78 11.12
N GLU A 773 73.63 -15.68 10.43
CA GLU A 773 72.48 -14.78 10.80
C GLU A 773 71.15 -15.48 10.59
N ILE A 774 71.00 -16.22 9.49
CA ILE A 774 69.79 -17.00 9.18
C ILE A 774 69.57 -18.06 10.25
N ALA A 775 70.66 -18.85 10.56
CA ALA A 775 70.61 -19.89 11.59
C ALA A 775 70.29 -19.32 12.99
N ALA A 776 70.83 -18.13 13.33
CA ALA A 776 70.55 -17.46 14.58
C ALA A 776 69.09 -17.01 14.68
N THR A 777 68.53 -16.47 13.60
CA THR A 777 67.10 -16.05 13.58
C THR A 777 66.16 -17.27 13.67
N VAL A 778 66.43 -18.32 12.99
CA VAL A 778 65.64 -19.56 13.07
C VAL A 778 65.69 -20.14 14.48
N ALA A 779 66.94 -20.18 15.10
CA ALA A 779 67.07 -20.60 16.48
C ALA A 779 66.29 -19.76 17.49
N LYS A 780 66.24 -18.45 17.30
CA LYS A 780 65.37 -17.56 18.12
C LYS A 780 63.90 -17.88 18.00
N CYS A 781 63.44 -18.13 16.78
CA CYS A 781 62.04 -18.52 16.56
C CYS A 781 61.73 -19.84 17.29
N VAL A 782 62.60 -20.86 17.14
CA VAL A 782 62.39 -22.15 17.78
C VAL A 782 62.39 -22.00 19.31
N GLU A 783 63.32 -21.24 19.86
CA GLU A 783 63.36 -21.02 21.31
C GLU A 783 62.15 -20.32 21.85
N ALA A 784 61.66 -19.29 21.15
CA ALA A 784 60.40 -18.58 21.51
C ALA A 784 59.20 -19.53 21.48
N LEU A 785 59.09 -20.39 20.50
CA LEU A 785 58.03 -21.40 20.42
C LEU A 785 58.12 -22.42 21.55
N LYS A 786 59.35 -22.83 21.91
CA LYS A 786 59.59 -23.74 23.04
C LYS A 786 59.18 -23.13 24.37
N GLU A 787 59.57 -21.88 24.61
CA GLU A 787 59.24 -21.18 25.85
C GLU A 787 57.76 -20.88 26.01
N ARG A 788 57.12 -20.46 24.94
CA ARG A 788 55.72 -20.01 25.01
C ARG A 788 54.71 -21.15 24.85
N PHE A 789 54.98 -22.12 24.01
CA PHE A 789 54.03 -23.19 23.64
C PHE A 789 54.50 -24.56 24.01
N GLN A 790 55.68 -24.72 24.67
CA GLN A 790 56.34 -25.99 24.97
C GLN A 790 56.56 -26.84 23.68
N ALA A 791 56.81 -26.15 22.57
CA ALA A 791 57.05 -26.78 21.30
C ALA A 791 58.41 -27.54 21.31
N SER A 792 58.43 -28.65 20.61
CA SER A 792 59.67 -29.41 20.36
C SER A 792 59.87 -29.54 18.85
N LEU A 793 61.20 -29.57 18.43
CA LEU A 793 61.48 -29.84 17.04
C LEU A 793 61.25 -31.33 16.74
N ARG A 794 60.71 -31.59 15.55
CA ARG A 794 60.63 -32.93 14.98
C ARG A 794 61.80 -33.13 14.02
N ASP A 795 62.58 -34.16 14.25
CA ASP A 795 63.67 -34.55 13.39
C ASP A 795 63.15 -35.16 12.04
#